data_6414d0d24c246748a73743fd8ca3cd66
#
_entry.id   6414d0d24c246748a73743fd8ca3cd66
#
_cell.length_a   1.000
_cell.length_b   1.000
_cell.length_c   1.000
_cell.angle_alpha   90.00
_cell.angle_beta   90.00
_cell.angle_gamma   90.00
#
_symmetry.space_group_name_H-M   'P 1'
#
loop_
_entity.id
_entity.type
_entity.pdbx_description
1 polymer ?
#
loop_
_entity_poly.entity_id
_entity_poly.type
_entity_poly.pdbx_seq_one_letter_code
_entity_poly.pdbx_strand_id
1 'polypeptide(L)'
;MRVLAVVLAAAFSVAAAAPPVVLAERGNPPACTIVTRADASACERYAAQELQRFLKRQTNVELPLATDAEPLPDHAILLGATRYSAGILGATNAVAALGDEGFRLKAVPPHVLVLGGSGRGPLYGVYELLERFGGCAWYSLRFEVVPELKAFSVPADLDETQRPTFELRSENWNGHGRADDFAARNKLNLESFGEKLGGTRFRFDPVLGKCHTFARLVPPEKWFDTHPEYFSLVAGHRLRNHSQLCLTNPDVLRICTEEVMRRIAESYPKGIRYYGVSPNDWQNACECPACAEVDRRAKSRAGTLIAFVNRIAEEVEKTYPDVFIQTLAYSYTRRPPVGIVPRRNVQVCLCTIECDFSKSIPESRAIENRRVRHDFGVWGRSGCSLSVWDYASDFGAYHHIWPNYGALRGNLEFFEQQGVRQVFTLVNGGGPNEVWSNIRCWLLAKWMWNPRLDEKALLDRCFKDHFGPAADDVWEYFNLLRDAPRDTKRFPMGCFSNVYGPGLDETVLVRASAILARAEARVKGTQYAENAHLARIPVDFTRVLRGAARPSLSRKDRDLAKWLDERDAARRLVGIMDRPDGLSLCDDLAGRTAFTARIRALATKETPEKPGRLRLTLDETHLTGSYPATVFRYVEDPQARDGKAILLPGKAGACTAWLDFQSLDLDADGLYIPRIRVRASPCGRDVLPFRAGVYNRIFRRVVNSFGPDAIDIQMGVEKYRWYTLGVVSPRMGDTLWIGLGDAGDPNAAAPDVWIDRVEIVRIQ
;
A
#
# COMPACT_ATOMS: atom_id res chain seq x y z
N MET A 1 70.85 -9.67 -34.93
CA MET A 1 70.46 -9.32 -33.52
C MET A 1 69.09 -9.95 -33.26
N ARG A 2 69.10 -11.05 -32.51
CA ARG A 2 67.90 -11.75 -32.07
C ARG A 2 67.54 -11.23 -30.68
N VAL A 3 66.36 -10.62 -30.55
CA VAL A 3 65.82 -10.16 -29.25
C VAL A 3 65.06 -11.33 -28.65
N LEU A 4 65.51 -11.82 -27.51
CA LEU A 4 64.89 -12.85 -26.72
C LEU A 4 63.78 -12.16 -25.88
N ALA A 5 62.52 -12.46 -26.14
CA ALA A 5 61.39 -12.05 -25.29
C ALA A 5 61.22 -13.06 -24.17
N VAL A 6 61.54 -12.65 -22.93
CA VAL A 6 61.27 -13.44 -21.71
C VAL A 6 59.83 -13.18 -21.33
N VAL A 7 58.97 -14.20 -21.49
CA VAL A 7 57.57 -14.18 -20.99
C VAL A 7 57.64 -14.63 -19.51
N LEU A 8 57.48 -13.67 -18.58
CA LEU A 8 57.18 -14.00 -17.18
C LEU A 8 55.73 -14.47 -17.07
N ALA A 9 55.55 -15.76 -16.88
CA ALA A 9 54.26 -16.36 -16.46
C ALA A 9 54.06 -16.07 -14.96
N ALA A 10 53.20 -15.06 -14.66
CA ALA A 10 52.71 -14.84 -13.32
C ALA A 10 51.74 -15.99 -12.98
N ALA A 11 52.18 -16.95 -12.18
CA ALA A 11 51.28 -17.94 -11.61
C ALA A 11 50.39 -17.25 -10.56
N PHE A 12 49.14 -16.95 -10.94
CA PHE A 12 48.10 -16.62 -9.97
C PHE A 12 47.80 -17.89 -9.17
N SER A 13 48.36 -18.00 -7.98
CA SER A 13 47.95 -18.99 -6.98
C SER A 13 46.55 -18.65 -6.55
N VAL A 14 45.55 -19.34 -7.08
CA VAL A 14 44.17 -19.33 -6.52
C VAL A 14 44.29 -20.01 -5.17
N ALA A 15 44.37 -19.24 -4.09
CA ALA A 15 44.31 -19.79 -2.74
C ALA A 15 42.97 -20.59 -2.64
N ALA A 16 43.08 -21.88 -2.34
CA ALA A 16 41.91 -22.72 -2.13
C ALA A 16 41.08 -22.08 -0.99
N ALA A 17 39.81 -21.83 -1.25
CA ALA A 17 38.92 -21.32 -0.24
C ALA A 17 38.89 -22.24 0.96
N ALA A 18 38.97 -21.70 2.17
CA ALA A 18 38.88 -22.50 3.39
C ALA A 18 37.54 -23.28 3.41
N PRO A 19 37.53 -24.50 3.92
CA PRO A 19 36.33 -25.33 3.95
C PRO A 19 35.21 -24.62 4.76
N PRO A 20 33.93 -24.74 4.35
CA PRO A 20 32.83 -24.12 5.07
C PRO A 20 32.70 -24.66 6.49
N VAL A 21 32.18 -23.83 7.40
CA VAL A 21 31.88 -24.24 8.78
C VAL A 21 30.54 -24.98 8.77
N VAL A 22 30.57 -26.30 9.06
CA VAL A 22 29.35 -27.13 9.14
C VAL A 22 28.73 -26.94 10.53
N LEU A 23 27.44 -26.56 10.57
CA LEU A 23 26.71 -26.37 11.82
C LEU A 23 25.83 -27.56 12.18
N ALA A 24 25.25 -28.22 11.19
CA ALA A 24 24.46 -29.44 11.37
C ALA A 24 24.56 -30.32 10.11
N GLU A 25 24.71 -31.65 10.29
CA GLU A 25 24.76 -32.60 9.17
C GLU A 25 23.85 -33.79 9.47
N ARG A 26 22.94 -34.08 8.53
CA ARG A 26 21.93 -35.15 8.65
C ARG A 26 22.62 -36.52 8.86
N GLY A 27 22.18 -37.24 9.88
CA GLY A 27 22.72 -38.57 10.22
C GLY A 27 23.94 -38.53 11.13
N ASN A 28 24.49 -37.37 11.44
CA ASN A 28 25.56 -37.16 12.39
C ASN A 28 25.07 -36.61 13.73
N PRO A 29 25.79 -36.83 14.83
CA PRO A 29 25.55 -36.15 16.09
C PRO A 29 25.60 -34.61 15.94
N PRO A 30 25.01 -33.83 16.86
CA PRO A 30 25.13 -32.37 16.84
C PRO A 30 26.59 -31.93 16.76
N ALA A 31 26.94 -31.20 15.71
CA ALA A 31 28.31 -30.73 15.47
C ALA A 31 28.67 -29.50 16.30
N CYS A 32 27.68 -28.70 16.73
CA CYS A 32 27.92 -27.51 17.52
C CYS A 32 26.76 -27.23 18.53
N THR A 33 27.01 -26.30 19.44
CA THR A 33 26.08 -25.86 20.46
C THR A 33 25.68 -24.40 20.19
N ILE A 34 24.42 -24.07 20.32
CA ILE A 34 23.92 -22.66 20.29
C ILE A 34 24.11 -22.08 21.69
N VAL A 35 24.92 -21.04 21.81
CA VAL A 35 25.25 -20.38 23.09
C VAL A 35 24.72 -18.99 23.13
N THR A 36 23.87 -18.69 24.13
CA THR A 36 23.38 -17.34 24.42
C THR A 36 24.04 -16.79 25.67
N ARG A 37 23.75 -15.52 25.99
CA ARG A 37 24.11 -14.97 27.30
C ARG A 37 23.31 -15.65 28.41
N ALA A 38 23.88 -15.74 29.60
CA ALA A 38 23.19 -16.25 30.78
C ALA A 38 21.99 -15.35 31.17
N ASP A 39 22.13 -14.03 30.97
CA ASP A 39 21.10 -13.02 31.16
C ASP A 39 20.42 -12.59 29.83
N ALA A 40 20.38 -13.50 28.84
CA ALA A 40 19.79 -13.23 27.54
C ALA A 40 18.35 -12.69 27.64
N SER A 41 18.01 -11.73 26.79
CA SER A 41 16.65 -11.21 26.66
C SER A 41 15.66 -12.29 26.19
N ALA A 42 14.36 -12.05 26.35
CA ALA A 42 13.33 -12.94 25.81
C ALA A 42 13.48 -13.12 24.27
N CYS A 43 13.90 -12.07 23.58
CA CYS A 43 14.14 -12.10 22.12
C CYS A 43 15.36 -12.95 21.75
N GLU A 44 16.47 -12.84 22.47
CA GLU A 44 17.67 -13.67 22.21
C GLU A 44 17.39 -15.14 22.48
N ARG A 45 16.68 -15.48 23.57
CA ARG A 45 16.27 -16.87 23.84
C ARG A 45 15.36 -17.42 22.73
N TYR A 46 14.40 -16.59 22.27
CA TYR A 46 13.54 -16.99 21.18
C TYR A 46 14.31 -17.17 19.87
N ALA A 47 15.27 -16.31 19.58
CA ALA A 47 16.14 -16.44 18.41
C ALA A 47 16.93 -17.77 18.41
N ALA A 48 17.45 -18.19 19.58
CA ALA A 48 18.13 -19.48 19.73
C ALA A 48 17.17 -20.67 19.48
N GLN A 49 15.95 -20.60 19.99
CA GLN A 49 14.91 -21.61 19.77
C GLN A 49 14.47 -21.66 18.29
N GLU A 50 14.32 -20.55 17.62
CA GLU A 50 13.99 -20.49 16.18
C GLU A 50 15.14 -21.11 15.35
N LEU A 51 16.39 -20.78 15.65
CA LEU A 51 17.53 -21.37 14.97
C LEU A 51 17.57 -22.90 15.16
N GLN A 52 17.45 -23.38 16.40
CA GLN A 52 17.40 -24.82 16.72
C GLN A 52 16.26 -25.50 15.96
N ARG A 53 15.05 -24.92 16.00
CA ARG A 53 13.85 -25.47 15.37
C ARG A 53 14.00 -25.60 13.86
N PHE A 54 14.51 -24.58 13.18
CA PHE A 54 14.67 -24.61 11.73
C PHE A 54 15.82 -25.53 11.29
N LEU A 55 16.94 -25.54 11.99
CA LEU A 55 18.03 -26.48 11.70
C LEU A 55 17.57 -27.92 11.86
N LYS A 56 16.79 -28.22 12.91
CA LYS A 56 16.18 -29.54 13.10
C LYS A 56 15.24 -29.91 11.94
N ARG A 57 14.41 -28.99 11.48
CA ARG A 57 13.52 -29.20 10.33
C ARG A 57 14.30 -29.48 9.04
N GLN A 58 15.42 -28.80 8.83
CA GLN A 58 16.23 -28.93 7.61
C GLN A 58 17.13 -30.15 7.59
N THR A 59 17.78 -30.48 8.72
CA THR A 59 18.82 -31.52 8.79
C THR A 59 18.44 -32.73 9.62
N ASN A 60 17.30 -32.65 10.33
CA ASN A 60 16.91 -33.64 11.36
C ASN A 60 17.89 -33.74 12.55
N VAL A 61 18.74 -32.72 12.78
CA VAL A 61 19.70 -32.64 13.90
C VAL A 61 19.24 -31.53 14.84
N GLU A 62 19.03 -31.83 16.11
CA GLU A 62 18.70 -30.90 17.16
C GLU A 62 19.98 -30.47 17.89
N LEU A 63 20.37 -29.22 17.70
CA LEU A 63 21.54 -28.65 18.36
C LEU A 63 21.26 -28.39 19.85
N PRO A 64 22.20 -28.66 20.76
CA PRO A 64 22.05 -28.25 22.16
C PRO A 64 21.99 -26.75 22.33
N LEU A 65 21.26 -26.30 23.35
CA LEU A 65 21.21 -24.91 23.81
C LEU A 65 22.00 -24.81 25.11
N ALA A 66 22.92 -23.86 25.22
CA ALA A 66 23.69 -23.54 26.40
C ALA A 66 23.76 -22.03 26.65
N THR A 67 24.32 -21.64 27.78
CA THR A 67 24.59 -20.24 28.09
C THR A 67 26.09 -20.01 28.25
N ASP A 68 26.48 -18.75 28.20
CA ASP A 68 27.86 -18.35 28.42
C ASP A 68 28.30 -18.41 29.91
N ALA A 69 27.44 -18.86 30.83
CA ALA A 69 27.83 -19.25 32.17
C ALA A 69 28.66 -20.55 32.16
N GLU A 70 28.46 -21.40 31.16
CA GLU A 70 29.17 -22.67 30.96
C GLU A 70 30.44 -22.46 30.16
N PRO A 71 31.43 -23.39 30.18
CA PRO A 71 32.62 -23.36 29.34
C PRO A 71 32.26 -23.26 27.85
N LEU A 72 33.11 -22.56 27.06
CA LEU A 72 32.92 -22.46 25.63
C LEU A 72 33.02 -23.84 24.98
N PRO A 73 32.00 -24.33 24.27
CA PRO A 73 32.09 -25.57 23.49
C PRO A 73 33.14 -25.45 22.39
N ASP A 74 33.75 -26.59 21.99
CA ASP A 74 34.73 -26.65 20.90
C ASP A 74 34.17 -26.02 19.61
N HIS A 75 32.90 -26.24 19.33
CA HIS A 75 32.18 -25.65 18.19
C HIS A 75 30.91 -24.96 18.72
N ALA A 76 30.76 -23.69 18.47
CA ALA A 76 29.61 -22.90 18.96
C ALA A 76 29.04 -21.94 17.92
N ILE A 77 27.72 -21.81 17.97
CA ILE A 77 27.04 -20.66 17.39
C ILE A 77 26.78 -19.67 18.53
N LEU A 78 27.56 -18.59 18.58
CA LEU A 78 27.47 -17.55 19.60
C LEU A 78 26.40 -16.55 19.19
N LEU A 79 25.26 -16.54 19.90
CA LEU A 79 24.12 -15.70 19.61
C LEU A 79 24.02 -14.54 20.58
N GLY A 80 24.09 -13.32 20.07
CA GLY A 80 24.16 -12.10 20.87
C GLY A 80 25.58 -11.80 21.35
N ALA A 81 25.70 -10.81 22.24
CA ALA A 81 26.98 -10.37 22.79
C ALA A 81 27.40 -11.23 24.01
N THR A 82 27.66 -12.51 23.80
CA THR A 82 28.17 -13.44 24.86
C THR A 82 29.52 -12.98 25.39
N ARG A 83 29.90 -13.40 26.61
CA ARG A 83 31.23 -13.12 27.17
C ARG A 83 32.38 -13.60 26.27
N TYR A 84 32.12 -14.59 25.39
CA TYR A 84 33.10 -15.13 24.45
C TYR A 84 33.25 -14.29 23.18
N SER A 85 32.19 -13.62 22.77
CA SER A 85 32.15 -12.87 21.50
C SER A 85 33.19 -11.76 21.43
N ALA A 86 33.39 -11.02 22.53
CA ALA A 86 34.39 -9.94 22.62
C ALA A 86 35.82 -10.45 22.49
N GLY A 87 36.14 -11.57 23.17
CA GLY A 87 37.49 -12.20 23.09
C GLY A 87 37.80 -12.70 21.69
N ILE A 88 36.82 -13.32 21.02
CA ILE A 88 36.99 -13.88 19.66
C ILE A 88 37.11 -12.76 18.62
N LEU A 89 36.40 -11.63 18.78
CA LEU A 89 36.42 -10.51 17.84
C LEU A 89 37.57 -9.52 18.08
N GLY A 90 38.21 -9.55 19.24
CA GLY A 90 39.20 -8.55 19.63
C GLY A 90 38.64 -7.12 19.82
N ALA A 91 37.33 -6.95 19.95
CA ALA A 91 36.68 -5.66 20.05
C ALA A 91 35.41 -5.71 20.93
N THR A 92 35.34 -4.80 21.93
CA THR A 92 34.20 -4.69 22.86
C THR A 92 33.02 -3.87 22.32
N ASN A 93 33.23 -3.01 21.29
CA ASN A 93 32.24 -2.04 20.83
C ASN A 93 31.48 -2.45 19.53
N ALA A 94 31.69 -3.69 19.04
CA ALA A 94 31.10 -4.14 17.77
C ALA A 94 29.55 -4.11 17.74
N VAL A 95 28.90 -4.23 18.90
CA VAL A 95 27.44 -4.33 19.02
C VAL A 95 26.78 -2.95 19.06
N ALA A 96 27.36 -1.95 19.72
CA ALA A 96 26.75 -0.62 19.84
C ALA A 96 26.51 0.05 18.47
N ALA A 97 27.40 -0.22 17.52
CA ALA A 97 27.29 0.29 16.17
C ALA A 97 26.14 -0.33 15.35
N LEU A 98 25.54 -1.45 15.79
CA LEU A 98 24.47 -2.14 15.07
C LEU A 98 23.08 -1.47 15.30
N GLY A 99 22.95 -0.62 16.31
CA GLY A 99 21.64 -0.05 16.72
C GLY A 99 20.75 -1.13 17.33
N ASP A 100 19.42 -1.00 17.19
CA ASP A 100 18.49 -1.94 17.83
C ASP A 100 18.27 -3.22 17.00
N GLU A 101 18.35 -3.12 15.69
CA GLU A 101 17.89 -4.16 14.77
C GLU A 101 18.98 -4.64 13.80
N GLY A 102 20.09 -3.94 13.70
CA GLY A 102 21.22 -4.39 12.90
C GLY A 102 21.87 -5.64 13.49
N PHE A 103 22.51 -6.42 12.64
CA PHE A 103 23.23 -7.63 13.01
C PHE A 103 24.53 -7.78 12.22
N ARG A 104 25.42 -8.61 12.74
CA ARG A 104 26.62 -9.07 12.04
C ARG A 104 26.69 -10.59 12.11
N LEU A 105 26.84 -11.22 10.96
CA LEU A 105 27.14 -12.64 10.80
C LEU A 105 28.64 -12.79 10.54
N LYS A 106 29.33 -13.55 11.37
CA LYS A 106 30.77 -13.77 11.22
C LYS A 106 31.15 -15.19 11.53
N ALA A 107 31.88 -15.84 10.60
CA ALA A 107 32.58 -17.07 10.89
C ALA A 107 34.00 -16.80 11.42
N VAL A 108 34.31 -17.43 12.49
CA VAL A 108 35.68 -17.56 13.07
C VAL A 108 35.88 -19.01 13.41
N PRO A 109 36.23 -19.83 12.41
CA PRO A 109 36.26 -21.26 12.60
C PRO A 109 37.03 -21.71 13.86
N PRO A 110 36.46 -22.62 14.66
CA PRO A 110 35.28 -23.43 14.41
C PRO A 110 33.94 -22.78 14.82
N HIS A 111 33.91 -21.52 15.22
CA HIS A 111 32.74 -20.83 15.73
C HIS A 111 32.07 -19.97 14.65
N VAL A 112 30.75 -19.77 14.82
CA VAL A 112 29.96 -18.78 14.07
C VAL A 112 29.30 -17.82 15.03
N LEU A 113 29.39 -16.52 14.75
CA LEU A 113 28.81 -15.45 15.57
C LEU A 113 27.59 -14.84 14.86
N VAL A 114 26.47 -14.75 15.57
CA VAL A 114 25.27 -14.04 15.19
C VAL A 114 25.11 -12.88 16.18
N LEU A 115 25.85 -11.80 15.94
CA LEU A 115 25.80 -10.63 16.78
C LEU A 115 24.62 -9.75 16.39
N GLY A 116 23.97 -9.18 17.34
CA GLY A 116 22.86 -8.24 17.09
C GLY A 116 22.93 -7.01 17.97
N GLY A 117 22.21 -5.99 17.55
CA GLY A 117 22.01 -4.79 18.34
C GLY A 117 21.15 -5.04 19.59
N SER A 118 20.89 -3.99 20.35
CA SER A 118 20.26 -4.05 21.67
C SER A 118 18.82 -4.57 21.71
N GLY A 119 18.12 -4.58 20.56
CA GLY A 119 16.74 -5.06 20.45
C GLY A 119 16.65 -6.45 19.82
N ARG A 120 16.12 -6.50 18.58
CA ARG A 120 15.86 -7.75 17.86
C ARG A 120 16.93 -8.12 16.81
N GLY A 121 18.07 -7.43 16.83
CA GLY A 121 19.17 -7.72 15.91
C GLY A 121 19.58 -9.21 15.88
N PRO A 122 19.75 -9.91 17.02
CA PRO A 122 20.09 -11.34 17.02
C PRO A 122 19.02 -12.20 16.33
N LEU A 123 17.74 -11.90 16.52
CA LEU A 123 16.64 -12.63 15.88
C LEU A 123 16.66 -12.43 14.36
N TYR A 124 16.88 -11.20 13.89
CA TYR A 124 16.99 -10.91 12.45
C TYR A 124 18.25 -11.55 11.83
N GLY A 125 19.35 -11.59 12.57
CA GLY A 125 20.55 -12.32 12.16
C GLY A 125 20.31 -13.82 11.99
N VAL A 126 19.53 -14.44 12.87
CA VAL A 126 19.11 -15.84 12.75
C VAL A 126 18.27 -16.05 11.49
N TYR A 127 17.29 -15.20 11.24
CA TYR A 127 16.45 -15.33 10.03
C TYR A 127 17.26 -15.09 8.75
N GLU A 128 18.21 -14.16 8.76
CA GLU A 128 19.14 -13.99 7.62
C GLU A 128 19.99 -15.24 7.38
N LEU A 129 20.52 -15.83 8.44
CA LEU A 129 21.31 -17.05 8.37
C LEU A 129 20.49 -18.20 7.73
N LEU A 130 19.26 -18.40 8.20
CA LEU A 130 18.35 -19.43 7.71
C LEU A 130 17.90 -19.15 6.27
N GLU A 131 17.64 -17.90 5.91
CA GLU A 131 17.22 -17.53 4.57
C GLU A 131 18.34 -17.70 3.54
N ARG A 132 19.54 -17.20 3.88
CA ARG A 132 20.66 -17.15 2.94
C ARG A 132 21.37 -18.48 2.78
N PHE A 133 21.64 -19.19 3.87
CA PHE A 133 22.41 -20.43 3.84
C PHE A 133 21.50 -21.64 3.95
N GLY A 134 20.34 -21.53 4.56
CA GLY A 134 19.36 -22.61 4.65
C GLY A 134 18.32 -22.61 3.53
N GLY A 135 18.26 -21.56 2.71
CA GLY A 135 17.26 -21.44 1.66
C GLY A 135 15.82 -21.26 2.16
N CYS A 136 15.63 -20.96 3.45
CA CYS A 136 14.29 -20.69 3.99
C CYS A 136 13.66 -19.45 3.34
N ALA A 137 12.33 -19.47 3.17
CA ALA A 137 11.55 -18.32 2.79
C ALA A 137 10.15 -18.38 3.41
N TRP A 138 9.66 -17.26 3.85
CA TRP A 138 8.33 -17.14 4.48
C TRP A 138 7.49 -16.16 3.66
N TYR A 139 6.65 -16.69 2.75
CA TYR A 139 5.88 -15.89 1.80
C TYR A 139 4.50 -15.50 2.32
N SER A 140 3.88 -16.38 3.11
CA SER A 140 2.59 -16.13 3.78
C SER A 140 2.45 -17.04 4.99
N LEU A 141 1.36 -16.86 5.76
CA LEU A 141 1.03 -17.78 6.87
C LEU A 141 0.83 -19.24 6.46
N ARG A 142 0.58 -19.47 5.17
CA ARG A 142 0.29 -20.79 4.60
C ARG A 142 1.35 -21.31 3.67
N PHE A 143 2.25 -20.46 3.27
CA PHE A 143 3.26 -20.82 2.30
C PHE A 143 4.65 -20.37 2.77
N GLU A 144 5.41 -21.34 3.23
CA GLU A 144 6.84 -21.21 3.55
C GLU A 144 7.64 -22.27 2.83
N VAL A 145 8.90 -21.98 2.56
CA VAL A 145 9.88 -22.92 2.03
C VAL A 145 10.91 -23.17 3.11
N VAL A 146 11.07 -24.42 3.50
CA VAL A 146 12.10 -24.91 4.44
C VAL A 146 12.73 -26.14 3.80
N PRO A 147 13.80 -25.96 3.01
CA PRO A 147 14.42 -27.07 2.28
C PRO A 147 15.00 -28.12 3.22
N GLU A 148 14.88 -29.39 2.85
CA GLU A 148 15.67 -30.44 3.48
C GLU A 148 17.11 -30.34 3.00
N LEU A 149 18.06 -30.38 3.93
CA LEU A 149 19.49 -30.27 3.67
C LEU A 149 20.22 -31.49 4.14
N LYS A 150 21.25 -31.89 3.39
CA LYS A 150 22.24 -32.87 3.87
C LYS A 150 23.07 -32.25 4.98
N ALA A 151 23.54 -31.03 4.78
CA ALA A 151 24.28 -30.27 5.78
C ALA A 151 23.89 -28.78 5.71
N PHE A 152 23.81 -28.13 6.87
CA PHE A 152 23.75 -26.69 6.98
C PHE A 152 25.14 -26.15 7.29
N SER A 153 25.67 -25.32 6.43
CA SER A 153 27.00 -24.74 6.56
C SER A 153 27.07 -23.30 6.14
N VAL A 154 28.07 -22.58 6.62
CA VAL A 154 28.36 -21.19 6.25
C VAL A 154 29.77 -21.05 5.72
N PRO A 155 30.09 -20.10 4.82
CA PRO A 155 31.46 -19.84 4.36
C PRO A 155 32.38 -19.53 5.55
N ALA A 156 33.61 -20.04 5.50
CA ALA A 156 34.59 -19.82 6.57
C ALA A 156 35.08 -18.35 6.66
N ASP A 157 34.90 -17.60 5.59
CA ASP A 157 35.24 -16.18 5.46
C ASP A 157 34.01 -15.26 5.64
N LEU A 158 32.86 -15.78 6.09
CA LEU A 158 31.67 -14.99 6.34
C LEU A 158 31.98 -13.83 7.31
N ASP A 159 31.77 -12.60 6.86
CA ASP A 159 31.83 -11.40 7.69
C ASP A 159 30.94 -10.33 7.07
N GLU A 160 29.71 -10.26 7.54
CA GLU A 160 28.70 -9.39 6.97
C GLU A 160 27.92 -8.66 8.05
N THR A 161 27.74 -7.35 7.84
CA THR A 161 26.93 -6.49 8.70
C THR A 161 25.76 -5.95 7.92
N GLN A 162 24.55 -6.08 8.47
CA GLN A 162 23.34 -5.51 7.93
C GLN A 162 22.64 -4.61 8.93
N ARG A 163 21.97 -3.58 8.41
CA ARG A 163 21.11 -2.67 9.14
C ARG A 163 19.88 -2.35 8.28
N PRO A 164 18.72 -2.15 8.89
CA PRO A 164 17.55 -1.72 8.13
C PRO A 164 17.74 -0.31 7.57
N THR A 165 17.24 -0.09 6.35
CA THR A 165 17.15 1.25 5.76
C THR A 165 16.14 2.12 6.49
N PHE A 166 14.98 1.56 6.82
CA PHE A 166 13.93 2.26 7.55
C PHE A 166 13.83 1.76 8.99
N GLU A 167 13.62 2.68 9.94
CA GLU A 167 13.50 2.37 11.35
C GLU A 167 12.16 1.68 11.68
N LEU A 168 11.04 2.17 11.11
CA LEU A 168 9.76 1.47 11.12
C LEU A 168 9.49 0.89 9.73
N ARG A 169 9.15 -0.38 9.71
CA ARG A 169 8.79 -1.16 8.53
C ARG A 169 7.51 -1.90 8.85
N SER A 170 6.40 -1.30 8.51
CA SER A 170 5.08 -1.79 8.92
C SER A 170 4.13 -1.85 7.73
N GLU A 171 3.27 -2.82 7.76
CA GLU A 171 2.16 -2.99 6.84
C GLU A 171 0.92 -3.47 7.61
N ASN A 172 -0.26 -3.34 7.00
CA ASN A 172 -1.49 -3.82 7.61
C ASN A 172 -2.10 -5.02 6.89
N TRP A 173 -1.32 -5.80 6.17
CA TRP A 173 -1.86 -6.98 5.51
C TRP A 173 -2.36 -8.01 6.51
N ASN A 174 -3.63 -8.42 6.38
CA ASN A 174 -4.29 -9.33 7.32
C ASN A 174 -3.66 -10.73 7.34
N GLY A 175 -2.94 -11.11 6.29
CA GLY A 175 -2.16 -12.35 6.25
C GLY A 175 -0.96 -12.33 7.21
N HIS A 176 -0.43 -11.14 7.53
CA HIS A 176 0.66 -10.95 8.50
C HIS A 176 0.15 -10.47 9.86
N GLY A 177 -0.91 -9.68 9.90
CA GLY A 177 -1.30 -8.81 11.01
C GLY A 177 -1.76 -9.48 12.30
N ARG A 178 -1.71 -10.80 12.41
CA ARG A 178 -1.96 -11.56 13.64
C ARG A 178 -0.93 -12.64 13.92
N ALA A 179 0.12 -12.72 13.12
CA ALA A 179 1.24 -13.63 13.31
C ALA A 179 2.53 -12.83 13.37
N ASP A 180 2.75 -12.22 14.53
CA ASP A 180 3.94 -11.44 14.82
C ASP A 180 5.23 -12.18 14.48
N ASP A 181 5.29 -13.50 14.75
CA ASP A 181 6.43 -14.35 14.40
C ASP A 181 6.71 -14.36 12.89
N PHE A 182 5.66 -14.38 12.07
CA PHE A 182 5.79 -14.36 10.62
C PHE A 182 6.32 -13.01 10.11
N ALA A 183 5.79 -11.91 10.64
CA ALA A 183 6.26 -10.57 10.31
C ALA A 183 7.74 -10.39 10.71
N ALA A 184 8.15 -10.90 11.90
CA ALA A 184 9.52 -10.86 12.36
C ALA A 184 10.48 -11.66 11.47
N ARG A 185 10.06 -12.82 10.92
CA ARG A 185 10.86 -13.62 9.97
C ARG A 185 11.17 -12.84 8.69
N ASN A 186 10.28 -11.94 8.29
CA ASN A 186 10.49 -11.04 7.16
C ASN A 186 11.13 -9.70 7.55
N LYS A 187 11.68 -9.59 8.77
CA LYS A 187 12.34 -8.39 9.32
C LYS A 187 11.45 -7.14 9.35
N LEU A 188 10.13 -7.31 9.38
CA LEU A 188 9.19 -6.24 9.72
C LEU A 188 9.23 -5.98 11.23
N ASN A 189 8.87 -4.77 11.66
CA ASN A 189 8.83 -4.40 13.05
C ASN A 189 7.53 -3.66 13.39
N LEU A 190 6.44 -4.40 13.33
CA LEU A 190 5.09 -3.90 13.59
C LEU A 190 4.97 -3.10 14.89
N GLU A 191 3.96 -2.24 14.97
CA GLU A 191 3.72 -1.35 16.11
C GLU A 191 3.32 -2.10 17.41
N SER A 192 3.14 -3.42 17.37
CA SER A 192 2.55 -4.22 18.45
C SER A 192 3.36 -5.45 18.86
N PHE A 193 4.63 -5.56 18.49
CA PHE A 193 5.44 -6.73 18.87
C PHE A 193 5.61 -6.84 20.39
N GLY A 194 5.36 -8.04 20.92
CA GLY A 194 5.64 -8.38 22.31
C GLY A 194 7.13 -8.56 22.61
N GLU A 195 7.48 -8.71 23.89
CA GLU A 195 8.88 -8.87 24.38
C GLU A 195 9.62 -10.02 23.72
N LYS A 196 8.96 -11.13 23.46
CA LYS A 196 9.48 -12.30 22.73
C LYS A 196 10.12 -11.93 21.40
N LEU A 197 9.58 -10.90 20.72
CA LEU A 197 10.06 -10.39 19.45
C LEU A 197 10.85 -9.09 19.59
N GLY A 198 11.31 -8.74 20.77
CA GLY A 198 12.10 -7.54 21.06
C GLY A 198 11.27 -6.28 21.29
N GLY A 199 9.97 -6.40 21.51
CA GLY A 199 9.08 -5.26 21.76
C GLY A 199 8.95 -4.33 20.56
N THR A 200 8.48 -3.10 20.77
CA THR A 200 8.49 -2.03 19.77
C THR A 200 8.72 -0.66 20.39
N ARG A 201 9.54 0.17 19.74
CA ARG A 201 9.81 1.56 20.14
C ARG A 201 8.94 2.58 19.41
N PHE A 202 8.22 2.17 18.37
CA PHE A 202 7.34 3.05 17.57
C PHE A 202 5.88 2.90 17.96
N ARG A 203 5.61 2.82 19.27
CA ARG A 203 4.25 2.67 19.78
C ARG A 203 3.55 4.02 19.82
N PHE A 204 2.39 4.05 19.21
CA PHE A 204 1.45 5.15 19.31
C PHE A 204 0.56 5.02 20.56
N ASP A 205 0.10 6.15 21.08
CA ASP A 205 -0.91 6.13 22.13
C ASP A 205 -2.16 5.37 21.66
N PRO A 206 -2.63 4.35 22.40
CA PRO A 206 -3.69 3.47 21.94
C PRO A 206 -5.05 4.16 21.85
N VAL A 207 -5.24 5.30 22.49
CA VAL A 207 -6.50 6.06 22.47
C VAL A 207 -6.48 7.08 21.34
N LEU A 208 -5.43 7.88 21.22
CA LEU A 208 -5.31 8.83 20.12
C LEU A 208 -5.04 8.12 18.80
N GLY A 209 -4.16 7.11 18.82
CA GLY A 209 -3.72 6.44 17.61
C GLY A 209 -2.79 7.30 16.76
N LYS A 210 -2.57 6.89 15.51
CA LYS A 210 -1.63 7.54 14.58
C LYS A 210 -2.27 8.50 13.57
N CYS A 211 -3.58 8.49 13.43
CA CYS A 211 -4.27 9.30 12.43
C CYS A 211 -5.70 9.68 12.86
N HIS A 212 -6.23 10.77 12.26
CA HIS A 212 -7.63 11.21 12.41
C HIS A 212 -8.04 11.43 13.87
N THR A 213 -7.24 12.24 14.58
CA THR A 213 -7.35 12.36 16.06
C THR A 213 -8.17 13.54 16.53
N PHE A 214 -8.48 14.52 15.69
CA PHE A 214 -9.16 15.75 16.12
C PHE A 214 -10.50 15.50 16.81
N ALA A 215 -11.30 14.54 16.28
CA ALA A 215 -12.58 14.20 16.94
C ALA A 215 -12.40 13.49 18.27
N ARG A 216 -11.23 12.86 18.53
CA ARG A 216 -10.91 12.26 19.83
C ARG A 216 -10.39 13.30 20.82
N LEU A 217 -9.65 14.30 20.36
CA LEU A 217 -9.13 15.40 21.16
C LEU A 217 -10.23 16.39 21.56
N VAL A 218 -11.11 16.72 20.63
CA VAL A 218 -12.25 17.62 20.84
C VAL A 218 -13.52 16.96 20.28
N PRO A 219 -14.17 16.07 21.05
CA PRO A 219 -15.36 15.35 20.59
C PRO A 219 -16.53 16.29 20.31
N PRO A 220 -17.13 16.27 19.09
CA PRO A 220 -18.26 17.12 18.75
C PRO A 220 -19.48 16.90 19.65
N GLU A 221 -19.66 15.67 20.14
CA GLU A 221 -20.77 15.30 21.04
C GLU A 221 -20.71 16.05 22.35
N LYS A 222 -19.51 16.37 22.82
CA LYS A 222 -19.27 17.07 24.08
C LYS A 222 -19.30 18.59 23.92
N TRP A 223 -18.78 19.10 22.80
CA TRP A 223 -18.45 20.51 22.72
C TRP A 223 -19.29 21.32 21.71
N PHE A 224 -19.90 20.71 20.70
CA PHE A 224 -20.48 21.48 19.58
C PHE A 224 -21.67 22.34 20.00
N ASP A 225 -22.53 21.83 20.87
CA ASP A 225 -23.77 22.54 21.24
C ASP A 225 -23.51 23.79 22.08
N THR A 226 -22.39 23.81 22.82
CA THR A 226 -21.99 24.95 23.67
C THR A 226 -20.90 25.81 23.04
N HIS A 227 -20.05 25.22 22.19
CA HIS A 227 -18.89 25.86 21.59
C HIS A 227 -18.75 25.50 20.10
N PRO A 228 -19.70 25.88 19.23
CA PRO A 228 -19.60 25.59 17.81
C PRO A 228 -18.38 26.22 17.13
N GLU A 229 -17.82 27.31 17.73
CA GLU A 229 -16.61 27.99 17.25
C GLU A 229 -15.33 27.15 17.37
N TYR A 230 -15.36 26.05 18.10
CA TYR A 230 -14.22 25.10 18.16
C TYR A 230 -14.07 24.28 16.87
N PHE A 231 -15.12 24.19 16.08
CA PHE A 231 -15.20 23.39 14.88
C PHE A 231 -15.07 24.23 13.61
N SER A 232 -14.75 23.59 12.49
CA SER A 232 -14.50 24.29 11.24
C SER A 232 -15.71 25.11 10.78
N LEU A 233 -15.44 26.35 10.37
CA LEU A 233 -16.36 27.19 9.62
C LEU A 233 -16.17 26.87 8.13
N VAL A 234 -17.21 26.43 7.46
CA VAL A 234 -17.20 26.11 6.03
C VAL A 234 -18.44 26.76 5.39
N ALA A 235 -18.23 27.52 4.34
CA ALA A 235 -19.30 28.25 3.66
C ALA A 235 -20.23 29.02 4.61
N GLY A 236 -19.69 29.64 5.64
CA GLY A 236 -20.43 30.43 6.63
C GLY A 236 -21.10 29.65 7.77
N HIS A 237 -20.96 28.31 7.80
CA HIS A 237 -21.59 27.46 8.82
C HIS A 237 -20.55 26.69 9.62
N ARG A 238 -20.75 26.60 10.94
CA ARG A 238 -19.97 25.69 11.80
C ARG A 238 -20.47 24.26 11.62
N LEU A 239 -19.55 23.32 11.41
CA LEU A 239 -19.91 21.94 11.12
C LEU A 239 -19.81 21.06 12.36
N ARG A 240 -20.89 20.36 12.72
CA ARG A 240 -20.88 19.32 13.75
C ARG A 240 -20.32 18.00 13.21
N ASN A 241 -20.82 17.59 12.06
CA ASN A 241 -20.44 16.34 11.41
C ASN A 241 -19.44 16.60 10.29
N HIS A 242 -18.56 15.62 10.04
CA HIS A 242 -17.52 15.73 9.02
C HIS A 242 -16.63 16.98 9.18
N SER A 243 -16.51 17.45 10.42
CA SER A 243 -15.80 18.68 10.77
C SER A 243 -14.31 18.46 10.96
N GLN A 244 -13.55 19.52 10.74
CA GLN A 244 -12.22 19.70 11.30
C GLN A 244 -12.32 20.62 12.54
N LEU A 245 -11.20 20.95 13.17
CA LEU A 245 -11.14 21.92 14.24
C LEU A 245 -10.78 23.31 13.72
N CYS A 246 -11.19 24.35 14.46
CA CYS A 246 -10.70 25.71 14.26
C CYS A 246 -9.34 25.87 14.94
N LEU A 247 -8.26 25.65 14.20
CA LEU A 247 -6.90 25.54 14.76
C LEU A 247 -6.29 26.87 15.22
N THR A 248 -6.93 28.00 14.93
CA THR A 248 -6.56 29.33 15.45
C THR A 248 -7.34 29.70 16.71
N ASN A 249 -8.30 28.88 17.15
CA ASN A 249 -9.02 29.09 18.39
C ASN A 249 -8.14 28.73 19.59
N PRO A 250 -7.90 29.65 20.56
CA PRO A 250 -7.00 29.43 21.68
C PRO A 250 -7.50 28.36 22.65
N ASP A 251 -8.82 28.20 22.83
CA ASP A 251 -9.38 27.17 23.70
C ASP A 251 -9.21 25.78 23.08
N VAL A 252 -9.35 25.64 21.76
CA VAL A 252 -9.06 24.39 21.07
C VAL A 252 -7.59 23.99 21.28
N LEU A 253 -6.66 24.94 21.16
CA LEU A 253 -5.25 24.69 21.43
C LEU A 253 -5.02 24.23 22.88
N ARG A 254 -5.63 24.94 23.84
CA ARG A 254 -5.52 24.58 25.27
C ARG A 254 -6.06 23.18 25.54
N ILE A 255 -7.30 22.87 25.09
CA ILE A 255 -7.94 21.56 25.28
C ILE A 255 -7.10 20.43 24.67
N CYS A 256 -6.61 20.61 23.45
CA CYS A 256 -5.77 19.61 22.78
C CYS A 256 -4.44 19.43 23.51
N THR A 257 -3.82 20.50 23.98
CA THR A 257 -2.54 20.43 24.75
C THR A 257 -2.75 19.69 26.06
N GLU A 258 -3.78 20.05 26.83
CA GLU A 258 -4.11 19.40 28.11
C GLU A 258 -4.36 17.90 27.92
N GLU A 259 -5.16 17.51 26.90
CA GLU A 259 -5.45 16.10 26.63
C GLU A 259 -4.20 15.32 26.17
N VAL A 260 -3.38 15.90 25.29
CA VAL A 260 -2.11 15.29 24.86
C VAL A 260 -1.17 15.10 26.05
N MET A 261 -0.99 16.10 26.90
CA MET A 261 -0.14 16.01 28.09
C MET A 261 -0.65 14.96 29.08
N ARG A 262 -1.97 14.90 29.29
CA ARG A 262 -2.62 13.87 30.11
C ARG A 262 -2.35 12.47 29.57
N ARG A 263 -2.51 12.27 28.26
CA ARG A 263 -2.23 10.98 27.59
C ARG A 263 -0.76 10.60 27.68
N ILE A 264 0.15 11.57 27.56
CA ILE A 264 1.58 11.34 27.72
C ILE A 264 1.87 10.87 29.16
N ALA A 265 1.37 11.57 30.15
CA ALA A 265 1.59 11.20 31.56
C ALA A 265 1.14 9.77 31.87
N GLU A 266 0.03 9.31 31.27
CA GLU A 266 -0.52 7.95 31.47
C GLU A 266 0.27 6.85 30.73
N SER A 267 0.83 7.16 29.56
CA SER A 267 1.35 6.14 28.65
C SER A 267 2.88 6.21 28.41
N TYR A 268 3.54 7.31 28.73
CA TYR A 268 4.99 7.46 28.65
C TYR A 268 5.75 6.42 29.49
N PRO A 269 5.34 6.11 30.76
CA PRO A 269 5.99 5.07 31.52
C PRO A 269 5.90 3.67 30.90
N LYS A 270 4.93 3.46 30.00
CA LYS A 270 4.72 2.21 29.25
C LYS A 270 5.50 2.16 27.93
N GLY A 271 6.43 3.11 27.72
CA GLY A 271 7.26 3.17 26.52
C GLY A 271 6.61 3.81 25.30
N ILE A 272 5.43 4.45 25.42
CA ILE A 272 4.80 5.19 24.33
C ILE A 272 5.57 6.48 24.05
N ARG A 273 5.89 6.76 22.78
CA ARG A 273 6.66 7.95 22.38
C ARG A 273 6.01 8.75 21.25
N TYR A 274 4.93 8.24 20.65
CA TYR A 274 4.25 8.87 19.50
C TYR A 274 2.79 9.16 19.84
N TYR A 275 2.37 10.42 19.63
CA TYR A 275 1.02 10.89 19.91
C TYR A 275 0.48 11.63 18.68
N GLY A 276 -0.64 11.15 18.17
CA GLY A 276 -1.26 11.71 16.98
C GLY A 276 -2.00 13.02 17.29
N VAL A 277 -1.69 14.08 16.55
CA VAL A 277 -2.46 15.34 16.49
C VAL A 277 -2.68 15.65 15.02
N SER A 278 -3.76 15.14 14.45
CA SER A 278 -3.95 15.11 13.01
C SER A 278 -5.39 15.35 12.59
N PRO A 279 -5.60 15.92 11.36
CA PRO A 279 -6.92 16.15 10.80
C PRO A 279 -7.77 14.87 10.74
N ASN A 280 -9.08 15.03 10.88
CA ASN A 280 -10.05 13.98 10.58
C ASN A 280 -10.04 13.65 9.08
N ASP A 281 -10.61 12.50 8.70
CA ASP A 281 -10.66 12.04 7.30
C ASP A 281 -11.73 12.79 6.48
N TRP A 282 -11.66 14.12 6.50
CA TRP A 282 -12.59 15.00 5.81
C TRP A 282 -11.86 16.20 5.20
N GLN A 283 -12.43 16.77 4.11
CA GLN A 283 -11.86 17.95 3.42
C GLN A 283 -12.15 19.28 4.10
N ASN A 284 -13.07 19.34 5.05
CA ASN A 284 -13.71 20.54 5.57
C ASN A 284 -12.82 21.38 6.50
N ALA A 285 -11.67 21.85 6.01
CA ALA A 285 -10.78 22.77 6.76
C ALA A 285 -11.52 24.06 7.14
N CYS A 286 -11.14 24.65 8.28
CA CYS A 286 -11.77 25.89 8.77
C CYS A 286 -11.44 27.07 7.86
N GLU A 287 -12.48 27.81 7.44
CA GLU A 287 -12.41 29.00 6.58
C GLU A 287 -12.63 30.29 7.36
N CYS A 288 -12.58 30.27 8.71
CA CYS A 288 -12.71 31.50 9.48
C CYS A 288 -11.57 32.49 9.12
N PRO A 289 -11.76 33.81 9.29
CA PRO A 289 -10.76 34.80 8.87
C PRO A 289 -9.35 34.57 9.41
N ALA A 290 -9.24 34.09 10.66
CA ALA A 290 -7.96 33.84 11.29
C ALA A 290 -7.25 32.61 10.66
N CYS A 291 -7.96 31.49 10.45
CA CYS A 291 -7.39 30.31 9.78
C CYS A 291 -7.03 30.63 8.32
N ALA A 292 -7.93 31.29 7.60
CA ALA A 292 -7.72 31.67 6.20
C ALA A 292 -6.50 32.60 6.02
N GLU A 293 -6.25 33.54 6.95
CA GLU A 293 -5.11 34.43 6.89
C GLU A 293 -3.76 33.68 7.10
N VAL A 294 -3.71 32.73 8.04
CA VAL A 294 -2.52 31.88 8.25
C VAL A 294 -2.23 31.07 7.00
N ASP A 295 -3.24 30.39 6.45
CA ASP A 295 -3.12 29.54 5.27
C ASP A 295 -2.71 30.34 4.02
N ARG A 296 -3.26 31.55 3.86
CA ARG A 296 -2.93 32.45 2.76
C ARG A 296 -1.45 32.88 2.81
N ARG A 297 -0.95 33.27 4.00
CA ARG A 297 0.47 33.61 4.20
C ARG A 297 1.38 32.43 3.95
N ALA A 298 0.99 31.26 4.46
CA ALA A 298 1.71 30.02 4.30
C ALA A 298 1.58 29.40 2.89
N LYS A 299 0.70 29.94 2.03
CA LYS A 299 0.37 29.40 0.70
C LYS A 299 -0.04 27.92 0.74
N SER A 300 -0.55 27.46 1.87
CA SER A 300 -0.94 26.08 2.11
C SER A 300 -1.85 25.96 3.33
N ARG A 301 -2.83 25.10 3.28
CA ARG A 301 -3.69 24.75 4.45
C ARG A 301 -2.94 23.95 5.52
N ALA A 302 -1.75 23.41 5.21
CA ALA A 302 -0.84 22.89 6.21
C ALA A 302 -0.24 23.99 7.11
N GLY A 303 -0.35 25.26 6.73
CA GLY A 303 0.13 26.39 7.54
C GLY A 303 -0.51 26.45 8.91
N THR A 304 -1.83 26.46 8.95
CA THR A 304 -2.61 26.46 10.19
C THR A 304 -2.34 25.18 11.00
N LEU A 305 -2.26 24.02 10.34
CA LEU A 305 -1.99 22.74 10.99
C LEU A 305 -0.61 22.71 11.67
N ILE A 306 0.45 23.05 10.94
CA ILE A 306 1.81 22.99 11.49
C ILE A 306 2.02 24.03 12.57
N ALA A 307 1.46 25.23 12.44
CA ALA A 307 1.49 26.24 13.49
C ALA A 307 0.83 25.73 14.79
N PHE A 308 -0.32 25.07 14.69
CA PHE A 308 -1.04 24.48 15.81
C PHE A 308 -0.25 23.33 16.47
N VAL A 309 0.22 22.38 15.66
CA VAL A 309 0.97 21.21 16.15
C VAL A 309 2.29 21.64 16.80
N ASN A 310 2.97 22.64 16.24
CA ASN A 310 4.20 23.19 16.83
C ASN A 310 3.98 23.73 18.25
N ARG A 311 2.85 24.39 18.52
CA ARG A 311 2.53 24.92 19.86
C ARG A 311 2.35 23.78 20.87
N ILE A 312 1.66 22.71 20.49
CA ILE A 312 1.53 21.51 21.33
C ILE A 312 2.90 20.85 21.55
N ALA A 313 3.67 20.66 20.49
CA ALA A 313 4.98 20.05 20.56
C ALA A 313 5.98 20.87 21.42
N GLU A 314 5.85 22.18 21.43
CA GLU A 314 6.64 23.08 22.29
C GLU A 314 6.37 22.84 23.78
N GLU A 315 5.11 22.70 24.17
CA GLU A 315 4.75 22.38 25.56
C GLU A 315 5.21 20.99 25.97
N VAL A 316 5.04 20.00 25.07
CA VAL A 316 5.47 18.62 25.32
C VAL A 316 6.98 18.52 25.51
N GLU A 317 7.78 19.22 24.69
CA GLU A 317 9.24 19.17 24.73
C GLU A 317 9.83 19.62 26.06
N LYS A 318 9.14 20.53 26.80
CA LYS A 318 9.59 21.03 28.11
C LYS A 318 9.72 19.91 29.14
N THR A 319 8.86 18.88 29.06
CA THR A 319 8.79 17.80 30.06
C THR A 319 9.21 16.44 29.45
N TYR A 320 8.95 16.23 28.17
CA TYR A 320 9.15 14.96 27.47
C TYR A 320 9.91 15.16 26.15
N PRO A 321 11.24 15.41 26.19
CA PRO A 321 12.03 15.81 25.03
C PRO A 321 12.20 14.70 23.97
N ASP A 322 11.93 13.45 24.31
CA ASP A 322 11.98 12.27 23.43
C ASP A 322 10.61 11.84 22.86
N VAL A 323 9.57 12.63 23.13
CA VAL A 323 8.22 12.39 22.60
C VAL A 323 8.03 13.11 21.28
N PHE A 324 7.41 12.43 20.34
CA PHE A 324 7.03 12.96 19.03
C PHE A 324 5.54 13.20 18.92
N ILE A 325 5.17 14.39 18.42
CA ILE A 325 3.81 14.71 18.02
C ILE A 325 3.67 14.45 16.52
N GLN A 326 2.91 13.42 16.15
CA GLN A 326 2.71 13.08 14.74
C GLN A 326 1.49 13.80 14.18
N THR A 327 1.67 14.35 12.96
CA THR A 327 0.57 14.89 12.16
C THR A 327 0.63 14.38 10.72
N LEU A 328 -0.45 14.59 9.96
CA LEU A 328 -0.58 14.09 8.60
C LEU A 328 -0.37 15.23 7.58
N ALA A 329 0.51 15.01 6.61
CA ALA A 329 0.53 15.71 5.34
C ALA A 329 -0.33 14.91 4.34
N TYR A 330 -1.64 15.11 4.40
CA TYR A 330 -2.65 14.29 3.73
C TYR A 330 -3.71 15.18 3.07
N SER A 331 -4.04 14.86 1.83
CA SER A 331 -5.10 15.57 1.14
C SER A 331 -4.87 17.09 1.15
N TYR A 332 -5.77 17.90 1.71
CA TYR A 332 -5.67 19.37 1.74
C TYR A 332 -4.47 19.92 2.54
N THR A 333 -3.83 19.09 3.40
CA THR A 333 -2.63 19.47 4.18
C THR A 333 -1.33 18.89 3.61
N ARG A 334 -1.34 18.18 2.49
CA ARG A 334 -0.14 17.54 1.92
C ARG A 334 0.91 18.57 1.51
N ARG A 335 0.49 19.65 0.86
CA ARG A 335 1.40 20.71 0.40
C ARG A 335 2.10 21.39 1.59
N PRO A 336 3.44 21.43 1.61
CA PRO A 336 4.18 22.06 2.71
C PRO A 336 3.91 23.57 2.79
N PRO A 337 3.87 24.14 4.02
CA PRO A 337 3.65 25.57 4.21
C PRO A 337 4.92 26.37 3.97
N VAL A 338 4.79 27.59 3.48
CA VAL A 338 5.88 28.56 3.35
C VAL A 338 6.02 29.33 4.65
N GLY A 339 7.25 29.45 5.16
CA GLY A 339 7.57 30.27 6.34
C GLY A 339 7.17 29.66 7.69
N ILE A 340 6.58 28.47 7.71
CA ILE A 340 6.27 27.72 8.93
C ILE A 340 6.98 26.37 8.87
N VAL A 341 7.93 26.15 9.77
CA VAL A 341 8.74 24.92 9.81
C VAL A 341 8.28 24.06 10.99
N PRO A 342 8.08 22.75 10.81
CA PRO A 342 7.81 21.85 11.93
C PRO A 342 8.96 21.82 12.91
N ARG A 343 8.66 21.70 14.20
CA ARG A 343 9.68 21.51 15.25
C ARG A 343 10.32 20.13 15.10
N ARG A 344 11.52 19.97 15.71
CA ARG A 344 12.30 18.71 15.65
C ARG A 344 11.55 17.50 16.24
N ASN A 345 10.67 17.73 17.23
CA ASN A 345 9.81 16.72 17.86
C ASN A 345 8.43 16.64 17.22
N VAL A 346 8.23 17.23 16.04
CA VAL A 346 7.07 17.01 15.17
C VAL A 346 7.44 15.99 14.13
N GLN A 347 6.66 14.93 14.01
CA GLN A 347 6.74 13.97 12.92
C GLN A 347 5.66 14.27 11.89
N VAL A 348 6.06 14.51 10.64
CA VAL A 348 5.15 14.69 9.52
C VAL A 348 5.04 13.38 8.76
N CYS A 349 3.83 12.81 8.72
CA CYS A 349 3.52 11.61 7.94
C CYS A 349 2.92 12.01 6.60
N LEU A 350 3.68 11.82 5.51
CA LEU A 350 3.19 12.05 4.16
C LEU A 350 2.38 10.86 3.67
N CYS A 351 1.19 11.13 3.13
CA CYS A 351 0.34 10.13 2.51
C CYS A 351 0.43 10.24 0.98
N THR A 352 0.57 9.09 0.30
CA THR A 352 0.73 9.02 -1.17
C THR A 352 -0.58 8.72 -1.90
N ILE A 353 -1.73 8.86 -1.24
CA ILE A 353 -3.06 8.42 -1.73
C ILE A 353 -3.43 8.93 -3.13
N GLU A 354 -2.96 10.13 -3.50
CA GLU A 354 -3.28 10.74 -4.79
C GLU A 354 -2.32 10.32 -5.92
N CYS A 355 -1.32 9.48 -5.62
CA CYS A 355 -0.34 9.07 -6.61
C CYS A 355 -0.94 8.16 -7.71
N ASP A 356 -0.30 8.20 -8.85
CA ASP A 356 -0.34 7.15 -9.85
C ASP A 356 0.64 6.06 -9.43
N PHE A 357 0.12 4.88 -9.15
CA PHE A 357 0.86 3.72 -8.67
C PHE A 357 1.34 2.77 -9.78
N SER A 358 1.11 3.11 -11.04
CA SER A 358 1.57 2.30 -12.19
C SER A 358 3.09 2.35 -12.40
N LYS A 359 3.73 3.40 -11.89
CA LYS A 359 5.18 3.63 -11.91
C LYS A 359 5.62 4.24 -10.59
N SER A 360 6.90 4.14 -10.29
CA SER A 360 7.45 4.79 -9.10
C SER A 360 7.24 6.32 -9.15
N ILE A 361 7.14 6.93 -7.98
CA ILE A 361 6.98 8.39 -7.86
C ILE A 361 8.04 9.16 -8.67
N PRO A 362 9.33 8.78 -8.68
CA PRO A 362 10.35 9.43 -9.52
C PRO A 362 10.13 9.29 -11.01
N GLU A 363 9.63 8.14 -11.47
CA GLU A 363 9.52 7.82 -12.91
C GLU A 363 8.20 8.28 -13.51
N SER A 364 7.14 8.34 -12.70
CA SER A 364 5.81 8.72 -13.19
C SER A 364 5.78 10.15 -13.69
N ARG A 365 5.16 10.34 -14.87
CA ARG A 365 4.92 11.65 -15.48
C ARG A 365 3.56 12.23 -15.08
N ALA A 366 2.76 11.50 -14.30
CA ALA A 366 1.50 11.97 -13.77
C ALA A 366 1.69 13.27 -12.97
N ILE A 367 0.74 14.20 -13.10
CA ILE A 367 0.84 15.49 -12.45
C ILE A 367 0.88 15.35 -10.93
N GLU A 368 0.11 14.42 -10.37
CA GLU A 368 0.09 14.19 -8.92
C GLU A 368 1.43 13.65 -8.41
N ASN A 369 2.09 12.73 -9.12
CA ASN A 369 3.41 12.27 -8.73
C ASN A 369 4.46 13.37 -8.81
N ARG A 370 4.34 14.31 -9.77
CA ARG A 370 5.23 15.49 -9.82
C ARG A 370 5.02 16.41 -8.61
N ARG A 371 3.75 16.63 -8.22
CA ARG A 371 3.41 17.41 -7.02
C ARG A 371 3.93 16.73 -5.76
N VAL A 372 3.70 15.44 -5.63
CA VAL A 372 4.16 14.64 -4.50
C VAL A 372 5.69 14.66 -4.40
N ARG A 373 6.43 14.51 -5.51
CA ARG A 373 7.90 14.66 -5.51
C ARG A 373 8.34 16.02 -4.98
N HIS A 374 7.69 17.09 -5.43
CA HIS A 374 7.98 18.45 -4.96
C HIS A 374 7.74 18.55 -3.45
N ASP A 375 6.56 18.06 -2.97
CA ASP A 375 6.18 18.15 -1.58
C ASP A 375 7.14 17.37 -0.68
N PHE A 376 7.53 16.14 -1.06
CA PHE A 376 8.56 15.37 -0.36
C PHE A 376 9.88 16.12 -0.27
N GLY A 377 10.33 16.72 -1.38
CA GLY A 377 11.59 17.49 -1.39
C GLY A 377 11.56 18.70 -0.46
N VAL A 378 10.40 19.35 -0.28
CA VAL A 378 10.26 20.49 0.65
C VAL A 378 10.18 20.02 2.09
N TRP A 379 9.35 19.01 2.39
CA TRP A 379 9.24 18.43 3.72
C TRP A 379 10.58 17.83 4.19
N GLY A 380 11.31 17.11 3.32
CA GLY A 380 12.61 16.52 3.64
C GLY A 380 13.67 17.54 4.04
N ARG A 381 13.63 18.73 3.44
CA ARG A 381 14.54 19.82 3.78
C ARG A 381 14.13 20.63 5.02
N SER A 382 12.95 20.39 5.56
CA SER A 382 12.47 21.14 6.74
C SER A 382 13.17 20.73 8.05
N GLY A 383 13.89 19.60 8.05
CA GLY A 383 14.58 19.08 9.25
C GLY A 383 13.66 18.38 10.26
N CYS A 384 12.36 18.22 9.96
CA CYS A 384 11.45 17.44 10.79
C CYS A 384 11.66 15.93 10.63
N SER A 385 11.14 15.14 11.55
CA SER A 385 11.04 13.69 11.37
C SER A 385 10.02 13.38 10.28
N LEU A 386 10.41 12.62 9.25
CA LEU A 386 9.51 12.20 8.18
C LEU A 386 9.14 10.72 8.32
N SER A 387 7.84 10.46 8.20
CA SER A 387 7.31 9.13 7.93
C SER A 387 6.41 9.14 6.70
N VAL A 388 6.12 7.97 6.18
CA VAL A 388 5.27 7.79 5.01
C VAL A 388 4.15 6.82 5.32
N TRP A 389 2.94 7.19 4.85
CA TRP A 389 1.82 6.30 4.69
C TRP A 389 1.63 6.04 3.19
N ASP A 390 2.16 4.91 2.73
CA ASP A 390 2.09 4.50 1.34
C ASP A 390 0.91 3.55 1.10
N TYR A 391 0.53 3.38 -0.18
CA TYR A 391 -0.60 2.55 -0.59
C TYR A 391 -0.13 1.54 -1.63
N ALA A 392 -0.38 0.26 -1.38
CA ALA A 392 0.07 -0.81 -2.26
C ALA A 392 -1.05 -1.73 -2.75
N SER A 393 -2.30 -1.27 -2.66
CA SER A 393 -3.48 -1.98 -3.16
C SER A 393 -4.50 -1.04 -3.74
N ASP A 394 -5.42 -1.58 -4.52
CA ASP A 394 -6.68 -0.91 -4.86
C ASP A 394 -7.76 -1.27 -3.84
N PHE A 395 -8.18 -0.28 -3.06
CA PHE A 395 -9.18 -0.44 -1.99
C PHE A 395 -10.61 -0.50 -2.53
N GLY A 396 -10.81 -0.11 -3.78
CA GLY A 396 -12.09 -0.28 -4.48
C GLY A 396 -12.37 -1.74 -4.88
N ALA A 397 -11.30 -2.52 -5.13
CA ALA A 397 -11.42 -3.91 -5.58
C ALA A 397 -10.12 -4.69 -5.35
N TYR A 398 -9.93 -5.25 -4.16
CA TYR A 398 -8.66 -5.85 -3.72
C TYR A 398 -8.06 -6.89 -4.66
N HIS A 399 -8.89 -7.69 -5.31
CA HIS A 399 -8.44 -8.83 -6.10
C HIS A 399 -8.39 -8.56 -7.60
N HIS A 400 -8.72 -7.35 -8.08
CA HIS A 400 -8.56 -7.07 -9.49
C HIS A 400 -7.08 -6.93 -9.88
N ILE A 401 -6.81 -7.01 -11.17
CA ILE A 401 -5.46 -6.79 -11.69
C ILE A 401 -5.05 -5.33 -11.40
N TRP A 402 -4.04 -5.15 -10.54
CA TRP A 402 -3.49 -3.85 -10.18
C TRP A 402 -1.95 -3.92 -10.18
N PRO A 403 -1.32 -3.73 -11.35
CA PRO A 403 0.09 -4.05 -11.57
C PRO A 403 1.04 -2.94 -11.10
N ASN A 404 1.13 -2.71 -9.80
CA ASN A 404 2.01 -1.70 -9.19
C ASN A 404 3.42 -2.20 -8.86
N TYR A 405 3.78 -3.43 -9.20
CA TYR A 405 5.06 -4.04 -8.78
C TYR A 405 6.28 -3.23 -9.19
N GLY A 406 6.27 -2.63 -10.39
CA GLY A 406 7.37 -1.78 -10.86
C GLY A 406 7.51 -0.46 -10.12
N ALA A 407 6.52 -0.07 -9.30
CA ALA A 407 6.57 1.15 -8.50
C ALA A 407 7.19 0.94 -7.11
N LEU A 408 7.04 -0.25 -6.53
CA LEU A 408 7.30 -0.49 -5.10
C LEU A 408 8.74 -0.18 -4.68
N ARG A 409 9.71 -0.80 -5.36
CA ARG A 409 11.12 -0.59 -5.04
C ARG A 409 11.54 0.86 -5.25
N GLY A 410 11.20 1.45 -6.41
CA GLY A 410 11.57 2.82 -6.73
C GLY A 410 10.94 3.86 -5.79
N ASN A 411 9.76 3.59 -5.23
CA ASN A 411 9.16 4.41 -4.18
C ASN A 411 9.98 4.35 -2.88
N LEU A 412 10.39 3.16 -2.44
CA LEU A 412 11.19 3.01 -1.24
C LEU A 412 12.58 3.64 -1.37
N GLU A 413 13.25 3.48 -2.52
CA GLU A 413 14.51 4.19 -2.82
C GLU A 413 14.31 5.72 -2.77
N PHE A 414 13.21 6.21 -3.31
CA PHE A 414 12.88 7.63 -3.26
C PHE A 414 12.62 8.10 -1.83
N PHE A 415 11.86 7.37 -1.02
CA PHE A 415 11.60 7.73 0.38
C PHE A 415 12.90 7.82 1.19
N GLU A 416 13.82 6.86 1.01
CA GLU A 416 15.15 6.92 1.64
C GLU A 416 15.91 8.20 1.23
N GLN A 417 15.93 8.53 -0.07
CA GLN A 417 16.59 9.74 -0.59
C GLN A 417 15.99 11.04 -0.04
N GLN A 418 14.70 11.02 0.34
CA GLN A 418 14.06 12.18 0.96
C GLN A 418 14.21 12.23 2.49
N GLY A 419 14.97 11.30 3.09
CA GLY A 419 15.21 11.27 4.52
C GLY A 419 14.06 10.68 5.36
N VAL A 420 13.18 9.93 4.72
CA VAL A 420 12.12 9.18 5.43
C VAL A 420 12.74 8.11 6.30
N ARG A 421 12.32 8.05 7.57
CA ARG A 421 12.83 7.07 8.55
C ARG A 421 11.83 5.94 8.84
N GLN A 422 10.55 6.18 8.64
CA GLN A 422 9.48 5.26 8.99
C GLN A 422 8.53 5.08 7.82
N VAL A 423 8.25 3.84 7.44
CA VAL A 423 7.34 3.49 6.36
C VAL A 423 6.25 2.58 6.89
N PHE A 424 5.01 3.02 6.70
CA PHE A 424 3.82 2.21 6.83
C PHE A 424 3.18 2.08 5.45
N THR A 425 2.97 0.87 4.98
CA THR A 425 2.31 0.60 3.69
C THR A 425 0.94 0.00 3.93
N LEU A 426 -0.09 0.69 3.48
CA LEU A 426 -1.45 0.18 3.48
C LEU A 426 -1.62 -0.80 2.31
N VAL A 427 -1.87 -2.05 2.63
CA VAL A 427 -2.08 -3.14 1.68
C VAL A 427 -3.48 -3.74 1.85
N ASN A 428 -3.90 -4.62 0.96
CA ASN A 428 -5.22 -5.22 1.06
C ASN A 428 -5.33 -6.27 2.17
N GLY A 429 -6.54 -6.41 2.70
CA GLY A 429 -6.91 -7.46 3.65
C GLY A 429 -7.38 -8.76 3.00
N GLY A 430 -6.94 -9.09 1.78
CA GLY A 430 -7.49 -10.17 0.95
C GLY A 430 -7.36 -11.60 1.49
N GLY A 431 -6.56 -11.80 2.52
CA GLY A 431 -6.39 -13.09 3.17
C GLY A 431 -5.22 -13.93 2.61
N PRO A 432 -4.92 -15.06 3.28
CA PRO A 432 -3.70 -15.84 3.03
C PRO A 432 -3.68 -16.58 1.69
N ASN A 433 -4.80 -16.70 1.01
CA ASN A 433 -4.90 -17.40 -0.28
C ASN A 433 -4.67 -16.47 -1.49
N GLU A 434 -4.41 -15.19 -1.27
CA GLU A 434 -4.17 -14.25 -2.35
C GLU A 434 -2.66 -14.19 -2.66
N VAL A 435 -2.22 -15.00 -3.63
CA VAL A 435 -0.81 -15.21 -3.99
C VAL A 435 -0.11 -13.89 -4.36
N TRP A 436 -0.77 -13.03 -5.14
CA TRP A 436 -0.13 -11.79 -5.62
C TRP A 436 0.02 -10.75 -4.52
N SER A 437 -0.91 -10.68 -3.56
CA SER A 437 -0.74 -9.84 -2.38
C SER A 437 0.37 -10.37 -1.47
N ASN A 438 0.47 -11.70 -1.32
CA ASN A 438 1.55 -12.33 -0.56
C ASN A 438 2.92 -11.97 -1.15
N ILE A 439 3.07 -12.10 -2.47
CA ILE A 439 4.29 -11.73 -3.19
C ILE A 439 4.61 -10.24 -2.99
N ARG A 440 3.60 -9.37 -3.12
CA ARG A 440 3.77 -7.92 -2.93
C ARG A 440 4.25 -7.58 -1.52
N CYS A 441 3.61 -8.14 -0.49
CA CYS A 441 3.98 -7.90 0.90
C CYS A 441 5.38 -8.44 1.21
N TRP A 442 5.71 -9.62 0.70
CA TRP A 442 7.05 -10.18 0.85
C TRP A 442 8.13 -9.29 0.19
N LEU A 443 7.90 -8.81 -1.02
CA LEU A 443 8.79 -7.87 -1.70
C LEU A 443 8.94 -6.56 -0.93
N LEU A 444 7.83 -6.00 -0.44
CA LEU A 444 7.84 -4.79 0.38
C LEU A 444 8.67 -4.98 1.65
N ALA A 445 8.51 -6.10 2.36
CA ALA A 445 9.30 -6.40 3.54
C ALA A 445 10.81 -6.45 3.22
N LYS A 446 11.20 -7.12 2.11
CA LYS A 446 12.59 -7.18 1.66
C LYS A 446 13.15 -5.80 1.33
N TRP A 447 12.42 -4.99 0.57
CA TRP A 447 12.88 -3.66 0.17
C TRP A 447 12.76 -2.61 1.28
N MET A 448 11.84 -2.75 2.23
CA MET A 448 11.85 -1.90 3.43
C MET A 448 13.09 -2.17 4.31
N TRP A 449 13.60 -3.42 4.30
CA TRP A 449 14.88 -3.72 4.94
C TRP A 449 16.07 -3.13 4.14
N ASN A 450 16.11 -3.42 2.83
CA ASN A 450 17.16 -2.93 1.92
C ASN A 450 16.59 -2.71 0.50
N PRO A 451 16.29 -1.49 0.09
CA PRO A 451 15.72 -1.20 -1.24
C PRO A 451 16.69 -1.48 -2.40
N ARG A 452 17.97 -1.74 -2.13
CA ARG A 452 18.99 -2.06 -3.15
C ARG A 452 19.02 -3.55 -3.54
N LEU A 453 18.19 -4.39 -2.91
CA LEU A 453 18.08 -5.80 -3.30
C LEU A 453 17.60 -5.93 -4.73
N ASP A 454 18.20 -6.85 -5.47
CA ASP A 454 17.89 -7.06 -6.88
C ASP A 454 16.48 -7.62 -7.07
N GLU A 455 15.65 -6.86 -7.80
CA GLU A 455 14.25 -7.20 -8.06
C GLU A 455 14.13 -8.53 -8.83
N LYS A 456 14.97 -8.71 -9.85
CA LYS A 456 14.92 -9.92 -10.67
C LYS A 456 15.27 -11.15 -9.85
N ALA A 457 16.31 -11.10 -9.05
CA ALA A 457 16.73 -12.21 -8.20
C ALA A 457 15.65 -12.59 -7.17
N LEU A 458 15.00 -11.59 -6.56
CA LEU A 458 13.89 -11.83 -5.61
C LEU A 458 12.70 -12.47 -6.31
N LEU A 459 12.29 -11.97 -7.48
CA LEU A 459 11.17 -12.51 -8.24
C LEU A 459 11.47 -13.88 -8.83
N ASP A 460 12.68 -14.13 -9.34
CA ASP A 460 13.11 -15.45 -9.84
C ASP A 460 12.97 -16.50 -8.74
N ARG A 461 13.46 -16.21 -7.54
CA ARG A 461 13.32 -17.07 -6.39
C ARG A 461 11.85 -17.28 -6.02
N CYS A 462 11.12 -16.20 -5.87
CA CYS A 462 9.72 -16.23 -5.48
C CYS A 462 8.86 -17.05 -6.47
N PHE A 463 9.03 -16.84 -7.78
CA PHE A 463 8.26 -17.58 -8.78
C PHE A 463 8.67 -19.04 -8.86
N LYS A 464 9.97 -19.34 -8.70
CA LYS A 464 10.42 -20.72 -8.63
C LYS A 464 9.84 -21.45 -7.42
N ASP A 465 9.83 -20.82 -6.25
CA ASP A 465 9.30 -21.39 -5.02
C ASP A 465 7.78 -21.60 -5.08
N HIS A 466 7.03 -20.64 -5.65
CA HIS A 466 5.57 -20.75 -5.75
C HIS A 466 5.07 -21.66 -6.88
N PHE A 467 5.76 -21.65 -8.03
CA PHE A 467 5.22 -22.20 -9.26
C PHE A 467 6.09 -23.28 -9.90
N GLY A 468 7.30 -23.52 -9.37
CA GLY A 468 8.20 -24.58 -9.85
C GLY A 468 8.37 -24.58 -11.37
N PRO A 469 7.98 -25.68 -12.08
CA PRO A 469 8.11 -25.77 -13.54
C PRO A 469 7.31 -24.71 -14.34
N ALA A 470 6.31 -24.07 -13.72
CA ALA A 470 5.52 -23.01 -14.38
C ALA A 470 6.07 -21.60 -14.14
N ALA A 471 7.22 -21.44 -13.49
CA ALA A 471 7.80 -20.13 -13.17
C ALA A 471 7.99 -19.23 -14.42
N ASP A 472 8.40 -19.80 -15.54
CA ASP A 472 8.57 -19.04 -16.80
C ASP A 472 7.23 -18.53 -17.37
N ASP A 473 6.16 -19.32 -17.26
CA ASP A 473 4.81 -18.90 -17.65
C ASP A 473 4.36 -17.73 -16.77
N VAL A 474 4.65 -17.78 -15.46
CA VAL A 474 4.32 -16.71 -14.52
C VAL A 474 5.15 -15.46 -14.77
N TRP A 475 6.40 -15.59 -15.19
CA TRP A 475 7.22 -14.47 -15.66
C TRP A 475 6.61 -13.80 -16.89
N GLU A 476 6.12 -14.58 -17.85
CA GLU A 476 5.41 -14.05 -19.04
C GLU A 476 4.17 -13.26 -18.62
N TYR A 477 3.36 -13.81 -17.70
CA TYR A 477 2.19 -13.13 -17.14
C TYR A 477 2.57 -11.84 -16.42
N PHE A 478 3.57 -11.87 -15.55
CA PHE A 478 4.03 -10.71 -14.79
C PHE A 478 4.51 -9.58 -15.72
N ASN A 479 5.31 -9.91 -16.72
CA ASN A 479 5.78 -8.93 -17.70
C ASN A 479 4.64 -8.37 -18.57
N LEU A 480 3.70 -9.21 -18.97
CA LEU A 480 2.51 -8.75 -19.69
C LEU A 480 1.76 -7.67 -18.90
N LEU A 481 1.56 -7.87 -17.61
CA LEU A 481 0.87 -6.89 -16.76
C LEU A 481 1.73 -5.66 -16.44
N ARG A 482 3.01 -5.83 -16.17
CA ARG A 482 3.93 -4.71 -15.88
C ARG A 482 4.04 -3.76 -17.06
N ASP A 483 4.02 -4.30 -18.28
CA ASP A 483 4.15 -3.52 -19.51
C ASP A 483 2.81 -2.93 -20.01
N ALA A 484 1.69 -3.44 -19.51
CA ALA A 484 0.36 -3.01 -19.94
C ALA A 484 0.07 -1.51 -19.71
N PRO A 485 0.37 -0.89 -18.56
CA PRO A 485 0.09 0.51 -18.31
C PRO A 485 1.19 1.44 -18.85
N ARG A 486 1.42 1.46 -20.17
CA ARG A 486 2.49 2.27 -20.79
C ARG A 486 2.19 3.76 -20.86
N ASP A 487 0.91 4.13 -20.91
CA ASP A 487 0.48 5.54 -20.99
C ASP A 487 -0.40 5.94 -19.79
N THR A 488 0.24 6.28 -18.70
CA THR A 488 -0.44 6.69 -17.45
C THR A 488 -0.95 8.13 -17.46
N LYS A 489 -0.59 8.94 -18.48
CA LYS A 489 -1.16 10.28 -18.59
C LYS A 489 -2.67 10.25 -18.80
N ARG A 490 -3.15 9.21 -19.44
CA ARG A 490 -4.55 9.04 -19.82
C ARG A 490 -5.43 8.66 -18.62
N PHE A 491 -4.94 7.75 -17.78
CA PHE A 491 -5.67 7.22 -16.63
C PHE A 491 -4.66 6.84 -15.53
N PRO A 492 -4.34 7.72 -14.60
CA PRO A 492 -3.47 7.36 -13.49
C PRO A 492 -4.09 6.20 -12.69
N MET A 493 -3.27 5.24 -12.34
CA MET A 493 -3.68 4.09 -11.53
C MET A 493 -3.67 4.48 -10.06
N GLY A 494 -4.79 5.00 -9.58
CA GLY A 494 -4.98 5.34 -8.16
C GLY A 494 -5.27 4.11 -7.29
N CYS A 495 -5.25 4.30 -5.97
CA CYS A 495 -5.60 3.24 -5.01
C CYS A 495 -7.12 3.06 -4.80
N PHE A 496 -7.94 3.76 -5.55
CA PHE A 496 -9.38 3.57 -5.73
C PHE A 496 -9.71 3.60 -7.23
N SER A 497 -8.91 2.91 -8.02
CA SER A 497 -9.01 2.97 -9.46
C SER A 497 -10.15 2.13 -10.01
N ASN A 498 -10.45 2.41 -11.26
CA ASN A 498 -11.43 1.67 -12.02
C ASN A 498 -10.81 0.36 -12.55
N VAL A 499 -11.55 -0.73 -12.51
CA VAL A 499 -11.18 -2.03 -13.11
C VAL A 499 -10.89 -1.96 -14.63
N TYR A 500 -11.23 -0.85 -15.26
CA TYR A 500 -10.92 -0.53 -16.66
C TYR A 500 -9.63 0.30 -16.79
N GLY A 501 -8.74 0.23 -15.82
CA GLY A 501 -7.48 0.97 -15.79
C GLY A 501 -6.67 0.86 -17.10
N PRO A 502 -5.75 1.80 -17.32
CA PRO A 502 -5.01 1.91 -18.57
C PRO A 502 -4.19 0.64 -18.86
N GLY A 503 -4.21 0.22 -20.11
CA GLY A 503 -3.45 -0.94 -20.58
C GLY A 503 -4.03 -2.30 -20.18
N LEU A 504 -5.13 -2.36 -19.43
CA LEU A 504 -5.83 -3.59 -19.11
C LEU A 504 -7.03 -3.80 -20.05
N ASP A 505 -6.79 -3.77 -21.35
CA ASP A 505 -7.83 -4.08 -22.33
C ASP A 505 -8.16 -5.59 -22.37
N GLU A 506 -9.20 -5.95 -23.11
CA GLU A 506 -9.63 -7.34 -23.22
C GLU A 506 -8.55 -8.25 -23.83
N THR A 507 -7.67 -7.73 -24.67
CA THR A 507 -6.54 -8.48 -25.23
C THR A 507 -5.55 -8.89 -24.16
N VAL A 508 -5.24 -7.98 -23.22
CA VAL A 508 -4.38 -8.29 -22.08
C VAL A 508 -5.02 -9.35 -21.19
N LEU A 509 -6.32 -9.24 -20.87
CA LEU A 509 -7.03 -10.23 -20.08
C LEU A 509 -7.04 -11.62 -20.70
N VAL A 510 -7.31 -11.69 -22.02
CA VAL A 510 -7.31 -12.95 -22.77
C VAL A 510 -5.93 -13.62 -22.70
N ARG A 511 -4.88 -12.85 -22.97
CA ARG A 511 -3.50 -13.36 -22.91
C ARG A 511 -3.11 -13.79 -21.50
N ALA A 512 -3.42 -12.98 -20.50
CA ALA A 512 -3.18 -13.29 -19.09
C ALA A 512 -3.86 -14.62 -18.69
N SER A 513 -5.14 -14.79 -19.06
CA SER A 513 -5.88 -16.01 -18.79
C SER A 513 -5.28 -17.24 -19.49
N ALA A 514 -4.87 -17.10 -20.76
CA ALA A 514 -4.25 -18.19 -21.52
C ALA A 514 -2.89 -18.61 -20.93
N ILE A 515 -2.07 -17.64 -20.53
CA ILE A 515 -0.77 -17.90 -19.90
C ILE A 515 -0.96 -18.68 -18.59
N LEU A 516 -1.88 -18.21 -17.72
CA LEU A 516 -2.14 -18.87 -16.45
C LEU A 516 -2.78 -20.26 -16.61
N ALA A 517 -3.63 -20.47 -17.62
CA ALA A 517 -4.15 -21.80 -17.94
C ALA A 517 -3.03 -22.77 -18.36
N ARG A 518 -2.04 -22.29 -19.09
CA ARG A 518 -0.83 -23.07 -19.45
C ARG A 518 0.01 -23.39 -18.21
N ALA A 519 0.18 -22.42 -17.32
CA ALA A 519 0.87 -22.62 -16.05
C ALA A 519 0.18 -23.69 -15.19
N GLU A 520 -1.15 -23.62 -15.02
CA GLU A 520 -1.93 -24.64 -14.30
C GLU A 520 -1.76 -26.03 -14.90
N ALA A 521 -1.85 -26.14 -16.23
CA ALA A 521 -1.69 -27.42 -16.92
C ALA A 521 -0.30 -28.04 -16.70
N ARG A 522 0.75 -27.20 -16.67
CA ARG A 522 2.14 -27.63 -16.48
C ARG A 522 2.41 -28.21 -15.09
N VAL A 523 1.74 -27.70 -14.06
CA VAL A 523 1.95 -28.11 -12.67
C VAL A 523 0.83 -29.00 -12.11
N LYS A 524 -0.09 -29.45 -12.96
CA LYS A 524 -1.20 -30.31 -12.55
C LYS A 524 -0.70 -31.55 -11.82
N GLY A 525 -1.25 -31.83 -10.63
CA GLY A 525 -0.86 -32.98 -9.81
C GLY A 525 0.46 -32.83 -9.06
N THR A 526 1.10 -31.67 -9.09
CA THR A 526 2.29 -31.34 -8.30
C THR A 526 1.94 -30.50 -7.08
N GLN A 527 2.90 -30.30 -6.18
CA GLN A 527 2.78 -29.39 -5.03
C GLN A 527 2.56 -27.92 -5.42
N TYR A 528 2.80 -27.53 -6.66
CA TYR A 528 2.65 -26.18 -7.17
C TYR A 528 1.25 -25.89 -7.75
N ALA A 529 0.42 -26.92 -7.91
CA ALA A 529 -0.88 -26.81 -8.58
C ALA A 529 -1.82 -25.80 -7.89
N GLU A 530 -1.81 -25.78 -6.57
CA GLU A 530 -2.63 -24.87 -5.78
C GLU A 530 -2.23 -23.40 -6.00
N ASN A 531 -0.96 -23.07 -5.92
CA ASN A 531 -0.48 -21.70 -6.15
C ASN A 531 -0.77 -21.23 -7.58
N ALA A 532 -0.62 -22.09 -8.57
CA ALA A 532 -0.96 -21.77 -9.96
C ALA A 532 -2.46 -21.51 -10.13
N HIS A 533 -3.31 -22.27 -9.45
CA HIS A 533 -4.75 -22.06 -9.42
C HIS A 533 -5.12 -20.72 -8.78
N LEU A 534 -4.56 -20.43 -7.62
CA LEU A 534 -4.80 -19.17 -6.89
C LEU A 534 -4.26 -17.95 -7.64
N ALA A 535 -3.20 -18.10 -8.43
CA ALA A 535 -2.66 -17.00 -9.24
C ALA A 535 -3.63 -16.45 -10.30
N ARG A 536 -4.70 -17.20 -10.64
CA ARG A 536 -5.74 -16.75 -11.56
C ARG A 536 -6.76 -15.78 -10.95
N ILE A 537 -6.83 -15.69 -9.63
CA ILE A 537 -7.81 -14.85 -8.91
C ILE A 537 -7.94 -13.46 -9.50
N PRO A 538 -6.85 -12.68 -9.74
CA PRO A 538 -6.98 -11.34 -10.29
C PRO A 538 -7.61 -11.28 -11.68
N VAL A 539 -7.30 -12.24 -12.54
CA VAL A 539 -7.88 -12.31 -13.90
C VAL A 539 -9.35 -12.65 -13.83
N ASP A 540 -9.72 -13.70 -13.06
CA ASP A 540 -11.10 -14.14 -12.90
C ASP A 540 -11.96 -13.06 -12.23
N PHE A 541 -11.44 -12.42 -11.20
CA PHE A 541 -12.09 -11.33 -10.49
C PHE A 541 -12.33 -10.11 -11.40
N THR A 542 -11.29 -9.69 -12.15
CA THR A 542 -11.40 -8.58 -13.11
C THR A 542 -12.41 -8.91 -14.20
N ARG A 543 -12.45 -10.17 -14.64
CA ARG A 543 -13.41 -10.62 -15.64
C ARG A 543 -14.85 -10.51 -15.17
N VAL A 544 -15.13 -11.02 -13.96
CA VAL A 544 -16.47 -10.95 -13.36
C VAL A 544 -16.89 -9.52 -13.05
N LEU A 545 -15.96 -8.65 -12.64
CA LEU A 545 -16.25 -7.23 -12.40
C LEU A 545 -16.63 -6.50 -13.69
N ARG A 546 -15.93 -6.78 -14.79
CA ARG A 546 -16.18 -6.11 -16.08
C ARG A 546 -17.44 -6.58 -16.78
N GLY A 547 -17.91 -7.80 -16.45
CA GLY A 547 -19.07 -8.40 -17.13
C GLY A 547 -18.78 -8.83 -18.59
N ALA A 548 -19.82 -9.24 -19.29
CA ALA A 548 -19.76 -9.91 -20.60
C ALA A 548 -19.52 -8.97 -21.80
N ALA A 549 -18.79 -7.87 -21.67
CA ALA A 549 -18.39 -7.08 -22.82
C ALA A 549 -17.60 -7.99 -23.79
N ARG A 550 -18.13 -8.24 -24.96
CA ARG A 550 -17.42 -9.04 -25.97
C ARG A 550 -16.23 -8.24 -26.49
N PRO A 551 -15.01 -8.74 -26.32
CA PRO A 551 -13.83 -8.01 -26.73
C PRO A 551 -13.77 -7.87 -28.25
N SER A 552 -13.32 -6.70 -28.71
CA SER A 552 -12.84 -6.52 -30.08
C SER A 552 -11.46 -7.17 -30.21
N LEU A 553 -11.41 -8.50 -30.21
CA LEU A 553 -10.17 -9.26 -30.30
C LEU A 553 -9.63 -9.29 -31.72
N SER A 554 -8.32 -9.17 -31.85
CA SER A 554 -7.63 -9.43 -33.12
C SER A 554 -7.88 -10.88 -33.58
N ARG A 555 -7.75 -11.15 -34.89
CA ARG A 555 -7.91 -12.51 -35.44
C ARG A 555 -7.00 -13.52 -34.72
N LYS A 556 -5.79 -13.11 -34.31
CA LYS A 556 -4.80 -13.93 -33.59
C LYS A 556 -5.24 -14.26 -32.16
N ASP A 557 -5.98 -13.38 -31.52
CA ASP A 557 -6.37 -13.53 -30.11
C ASP A 557 -7.76 -14.17 -29.94
N ARG A 558 -8.54 -14.36 -31.04
CA ARG A 558 -9.91 -14.94 -30.98
C ARG A 558 -9.94 -16.36 -30.42
N ASP A 559 -8.96 -17.17 -30.74
CA ASP A 559 -8.89 -18.54 -30.26
C ASP A 559 -8.59 -18.61 -28.75
N LEU A 560 -8.06 -17.53 -28.20
CA LEU A 560 -7.82 -17.41 -26.76
C LEU A 560 -9.07 -17.00 -25.97
N ALA A 561 -10.14 -16.54 -26.65
CA ALA A 561 -11.38 -16.08 -26.00
C ALA A 561 -12.06 -17.16 -25.16
N LYS A 562 -11.83 -18.45 -25.48
CA LYS A 562 -12.31 -19.59 -24.68
C LYS A 562 -11.80 -19.58 -23.23
N TRP A 563 -10.69 -18.88 -22.94
CA TRP A 563 -10.11 -18.78 -21.61
C TRP A 563 -10.74 -17.67 -20.76
N LEU A 564 -11.67 -16.90 -21.31
CA LEU A 564 -12.34 -15.77 -20.67
C LEU A 564 -13.83 -16.04 -20.41
N ASP A 565 -14.24 -17.27 -20.21
CA ASP A 565 -15.64 -17.54 -19.81
C ASP A 565 -15.89 -16.97 -18.42
N GLU A 566 -16.84 -16.02 -18.34
CA GLU A 566 -17.20 -15.32 -17.09
C GLU A 566 -17.79 -16.26 -16.05
N ARG A 567 -18.52 -17.29 -16.48
CA ARG A 567 -19.12 -18.30 -15.60
C ARG A 567 -18.06 -19.23 -15.01
N ASP A 568 -17.11 -19.64 -15.84
CA ASP A 568 -15.98 -20.44 -15.36
C ASP A 568 -15.11 -19.66 -14.39
N ALA A 569 -14.90 -18.36 -14.63
CA ALA A 569 -14.27 -17.45 -13.68
C ALA A 569 -15.07 -17.37 -12.36
N ALA A 570 -16.39 -17.18 -12.45
CA ALA A 570 -17.27 -17.16 -11.27
C ALA A 570 -17.26 -18.48 -10.49
N ARG A 571 -17.30 -19.64 -11.18
CA ARG A 571 -17.22 -20.96 -10.53
C ARG A 571 -15.92 -21.19 -9.79
N ARG A 572 -14.79 -20.79 -10.39
CA ARG A 572 -13.48 -20.86 -9.71
C ARG A 572 -13.44 -19.98 -8.47
N LEU A 573 -13.93 -18.74 -8.56
CA LEU A 573 -14.00 -17.84 -7.42
C LEU A 573 -14.88 -18.37 -6.29
N VAL A 574 -16.06 -18.93 -6.61
CA VAL A 574 -16.95 -19.58 -5.61
C VAL A 574 -16.22 -20.74 -4.92
N GLY A 575 -15.54 -21.58 -5.69
CA GLY A 575 -14.78 -22.70 -5.12
C GLY A 575 -13.70 -22.26 -4.11
N ILE A 576 -13.08 -21.08 -4.32
CA ILE A 576 -12.10 -20.53 -3.39
C ILE A 576 -12.78 -19.86 -2.20
N MET A 577 -13.87 -19.11 -2.43
CA MET A 577 -14.61 -18.39 -1.38
C MET A 577 -15.28 -19.33 -0.36
N ASP A 578 -15.69 -20.51 -0.78
CA ASP A 578 -16.38 -21.48 0.07
C ASP A 578 -15.43 -22.29 0.97
N ARG A 579 -14.13 -22.08 0.85
CA ARG A 579 -13.14 -22.69 1.76
C ARG A 579 -13.21 -22.07 3.16
N PRO A 580 -12.90 -22.80 4.24
CA PRO A 580 -12.84 -22.26 5.61
C PRO A 580 -11.96 -21.01 5.76
N ASP A 581 -11.00 -20.88 4.87
CA ASP A 581 -9.99 -19.84 4.78
C ASP A 581 -10.15 -18.96 3.54
N GLY A 582 -11.36 -18.89 3.00
CA GLY A 582 -11.69 -18.24 1.76
C GLY A 582 -11.33 -16.77 1.68
N LEU A 583 -11.42 -16.22 0.46
CA LEU A 583 -11.04 -14.83 0.17
C LEU A 583 -11.98 -13.83 0.85
N SER A 584 -11.40 -12.80 1.42
CA SER A 584 -12.11 -11.56 1.76
C SER A 584 -12.14 -10.65 0.53
N LEU A 585 -13.33 -10.42 -0.06
CA LEU A 585 -13.45 -9.77 -1.36
C LEU A 585 -13.33 -8.23 -1.33
N CYS A 586 -13.55 -7.59 -0.20
CA CYS A 586 -13.38 -6.14 0.01
C CYS A 586 -13.47 -5.78 1.50
N ASP A 587 -13.08 -4.55 1.88
CA ASP A 587 -13.14 -4.06 3.26
C ASP A 587 -14.57 -3.89 3.80
N ASP A 588 -15.55 -3.74 2.91
CA ASP A 588 -16.92 -3.42 3.25
C ASP A 588 -17.83 -4.66 3.27
N LEU A 589 -18.47 -4.90 4.41
CA LEU A 589 -19.32 -6.06 4.62
C LEU A 589 -20.51 -6.14 3.65
N ALA A 590 -21.12 -5.00 3.32
CA ALA A 590 -22.28 -4.95 2.43
C ALA A 590 -21.89 -5.05 0.95
N GLY A 591 -20.78 -4.41 0.55
CA GLY A 591 -20.19 -4.62 -0.77
C GLY A 591 -19.75 -6.07 -0.99
N ARG A 592 -19.20 -6.68 0.05
CA ARG A 592 -18.84 -8.11 0.08
C ARG A 592 -20.05 -8.99 -0.18
N THR A 593 -21.15 -8.77 0.54
CA THR A 593 -22.36 -9.57 0.43
C THR A 593 -22.99 -9.49 -0.96
N ALA A 594 -23.15 -8.30 -1.52
CA ALA A 594 -23.74 -8.11 -2.83
C ALA A 594 -22.86 -8.64 -3.98
N PHE A 595 -21.54 -8.42 -3.91
CA PHE A 595 -20.62 -8.95 -4.91
C PHE A 595 -20.50 -10.48 -4.83
N THR A 596 -20.47 -11.04 -3.62
CA THR A 596 -20.52 -12.48 -3.39
C THR A 596 -21.79 -13.10 -3.96
N ALA A 597 -22.96 -12.49 -3.72
CA ALA A 597 -24.23 -12.96 -4.27
C ALA A 597 -24.20 -12.94 -5.81
N ARG A 598 -23.62 -11.89 -6.42
CA ARG A 598 -23.46 -11.81 -7.87
C ARG A 598 -22.54 -12.90 -8.43
N ILE A 599 -21.38 -13.13 -7.81
CA ILE A 599 -20.47 -14.22 -8.23
C ILE A 599 -21.20 -15.56 -8.18
N ARG A 600 -21.94 -15.84 -7.10
CA ARG A 600 -22.71 -17.07 -6.93
C ARG A 600 -23.83 -17.21 -7.97
N ALA A 601 -24.55 -16.13 -8.24
CA ALA A 601 -25.58 -16.11 -9.28
C ALA A 601 -25.02 -16.40 -10.67
N LEU A 602 -23.86 -15.81 -11.01
CA LEU A 602 -23.18 -16.08 -12.27
C LEU A 602 -22.68 -17.53 -12.37
N ALA A 603 -22.17 -18.10 -11.29
CA ALA A 603 -21.67 -19.47 -11.24
C ALA A 603 -22.78 -20.52 -11.48
N THR A 604 -24.03 -20.22 -11.08
CA THR A 604 -25.18 -21.14 -11.11
C THR A 604 -26.12 -20.94 -12.30
N LYS A 605 -26.06 -19.78 -13.01
CA LYS A 605 -26.98 -19.50 -14.13
C LYS A 605 -26.76 -20.43 -15.33
N GLU A 606 -27.83 -21.11 -15.73
CA GLU A 606 -27.97 -21.67 -17.06
C GLU A 606 -28.10 -20.52 -18.08
N THR A 607 -27.80 -20.78 -19.36
CA THR A 607 -27.68 -19.76 -20.42
C THR A 607 -28.90 -18.84 -20.47
N PRO A 608 -28.80 -17.51 -20.26
CA PRO A 608 -29.98 -16.65 -20.34
C PRO A 608 -30.47 -16.50 -21.79
N GLU A 609 -31.78 -16.51 -21.98
CA GLU A 609 -32.39 -15.94 -23.17
C GLU A 609 -31.93 -14.48 -23.33
N LYS A 610 -31.76 -14.03 -24.59
CA LYS A 610 -31.26 -12.67 -24.89
C LYS A 610 -32.17 -11.62 -24.25
N PRO A 611 -31.72 -10.85 -23.25
CA PRO A 611 -32.56 -9.81 -22.67
C PRO A 611 -32.73 -8.66 -23.69
N GLY A 612 -33.94 -8.09 -23.76
CA GLY A 612 -34.21 -6.87 -24.47
C GLY A 612 -33.32 -5.73 -23.97
N ARG A 613 -32.72 -4.93 -24.85
CA ARG A 613 -31.92 -3.76 -24.47
C ARG A 613 -32.84 -2.68 -23.91
N LEU A 614 -32.96 -2.57 -22.60
CA LEU A 614 -33.52 -1.38 -21.98
C LEU A 614 -32.53 -0.22 -22.15
N ARG A 615 -33.02 0.91 -22.63
CA ARG A 615 -32.28 2.17 -22.74
C ARG A 615 -33.13 3.28 -22.17
N LEU A 616 -32.72 3.80 -21.03
CA LEU A 616 -33.30 5.01 -20.45
C LEU A 616 -32.49 6.21 -20.91
N THR A 617 -33.14 7.23 -21.45
CA THR A 617 -32.52 8.51 -21.76
C THR A 617 -33.10 9.53 -20.80
N LEU A 618 -32.24 10.15 -20.01
CA LEU A 618 -32.57 11.10 -18.97
C LEU A 618 -32.02 12.46 -19.38
N ASP A 619 -32.85 13.46 -19.33
CA ASP A 619 -32.48 14.85 -19.58
C ASP A 619 -31.95 15.54 -18.30
N GLU A 620 -31.65 16.82 -18.39
CA GLU A 620 -31.09 17.60 -17.32
C GLU A 620 -32.00 17.67 -16.08
N THR A 621 -33.35 17.50 -16.23
CA THR A 621 -34.31 17.59 -15.12
C THR A 621 -34.19 16.43 -14.11
N HIS A 622 -33.56 15.32 -14.52
CA HIS A 622 -33.32 14.16 -13.67
C HIS A 622 -32.08 14.30 -12.80
N LEU A 623 -31.27 15.34 -13.02
CA LEU A 623 -30.03 15.59 -12.28
C LEU A 623 -30.26 16.63 -11.19
N THR A 624 -29.65 16.41 -10.04
CA THR A 624 -29.67 17.34 -8.90
C THR A 624 -28.26 17.84 -8.59
N GLY A 625 -28.13 19.07 -8.10
CA GLY A 625 -26.84 19.65 -7.73
C GLY A 625 -26.40 19.25 -6.31
N SER A 626 -25.07 19.14 -6.11
CA SER A 626 -24.51 19.01 -4.77
C SER A 626 -24.40 20.37 -4.08
N TYR A 627 -24.27 20.34 -2.75
CA TYR A 627 -24.04 21.53 -1.94
C TYR A 627 -22.72 22.26 -2.29
N PRO A 628 -22.70 23.62 -2.39
CA PRO A 628 -23.87 24.48 -2.29
C PRO A 628 -24.71 24.48 -3.58
N ALA A 629 -25.99 24.24 -3.44
CA ALA A 629 -26.96 24.20 -4.54
C ALA A 629 -27.01 25.48 -5.40
N THR A 630 -26.41 26.56 -4.93
CA THR A 630 -26.38 27.88 -5.61
C THR A 630 -25.45 27.91 -6.82
N VAL A 631 -24.61 26.90 -7.03
CA VAL A 631 -23.57 26.87 -8.09
C VAL A 631 -24.02 26.09 -9.32
N PHE A 632 -24.88 25.14 -9.13
CA PHE A 632 -25.51 24.35 -10.18
C PHE A 632 -26.58 25.17 -10.92
N ARG A 633 -26.52 25.25 -12.24
CA ARG A 633 -27.42 26.08 -13.04
C ARG A 633 -28.04 25.32 -14.19
N TYR A 634 -29.36 25.43 -14.32
CA TYR A 634 -30.03 25.11 -15.57
C TYR A 634 -29.85 26.31 -16.53
N VAL A 635 -29.36 26.02 -17.73
CA VAL A 635 -29.06 27.04 -18.75
C VAL A 635 -29.65 26.66 -20.09
N GLU A 636 -30.00 27.65 -20.88
CA GLU A 636 -30.26 27.47 -22.30
C GLU A 636 -28.92 27.24 -23.01
N ASP A 637 -28.82 26.17 -23.82
CA ASP A 637 -27.66 25.85 -24.62
C ASP A 637 -28.07 25.36 -26.00
N PRO A 638 -27.95 26.19 -27.04
CA PRO A 638 -28.34 25.81 -28.40
C PRO A 638 -27.64 24.59 -28.97
N GLN A 639 -26.51 24.15 -28.35
CA GLN A 639 -25.80 22.94 -28.75
C GLN A 639 -26.36 21.68 -28.07
N ALA A 640 -27.14 21.83 -27.02
CA ALA A 640 -27.86 20.74 -26.39
C ALA A 640 -28.97 20.23 -27.29
N ARG A 641 -29.37 18.96 -27.13
CA ARG A 641 -30.33 18.32 -28.05
C ARG A 641 -31.73 18.94 -28.00
N ASP A 642 -32.14 19.41 -26.84
CA ASP A 642 -33.44 20.10 -26.60
C ASP A 642 -33.29 21.57 -26.24
N GLY A 643 -32.08 22.10 -26.44
CA GLY A 643 -31.80 23.52 -26.17
C GLY A 643 -31.50 23.83 -24.70
N LYS A 644 -31.38 22.81 -23.81
CA LYS A 644 -31.17 22.99 -22.40
C LYS A 644 -30.04 22.10 -21.88
N ALA A 645 -29.33 22.59 -20.86
CA ALA A 645 -28.25 21.84 -20.22
C ALA A 645 -28.05 22.27 -18.76
N ILE A 646 -27.29 21.47 -18.02
CA ILE A 646 -26.75 21.85 -16.72
C ILE A 646 -25.37 22.42 -16.90
N LEU A 647 -25.12 23.59 -16.33
CA LEU A 647 -23.82 24.22 -16.25
C LEU A 647 -23.21 23.99 -14.87
N LEU A 648 -22.01 23.40 -14.85
CA LEU A 648 -21.09 23.37 -13.71
C LEU A 648 -20.00 24.43 -13.95
N PRO A 649 -20.08 25.62 -13.31
CA PRO A 649 -19.11 26.69 -13.56
C PRO A 649 -17.74 26.37 -12.96
N GLY A 650 -16.68 26.46 -13.76
CA GLY A 650 -15.33 26.15 -13.34
C GLY A 650 -14.77 27.05 -12.24
N LYS A 651 -15.27 28.29 -12.14
CA LYS A 651 -14.90 29.25 -11.07
C LYS A 651 -15.49 28.90 -9.69
N ALA A 652 -16.41 27.95 -9.64
CA ALA A 652 -17.17 27.66 -8.43
C ALA A 652 -16.45 26.66 -7.49
N GLY A 653 -15.30 26.15 -7.86
CA GLY A 653 -14.59 25.12 -7.10
C GLY A 653 -15.27 23.74 -7.22
N ALA A 654 -15.60 23.10 -6.11
CA ALA A 654 -16.22 21.77 -6.12
C ALA A 654 -17.73 21.89 -6.46
N CYS A 655 -18.09 21.64 -7.71
CA CYS A 655 -19.48 21.56 -8.16
C CYS A 655 -19.75 20.20 -8.80
N THR A 656 -20.88 19.58 -8.44
CA THR A 656 -21.25 18.23 -8.91
C THR A 656 -22.75 18.16 -9.25
N ALA A 657 -23.08 17.48 -10.33
CA ALA A 657 -24.44 17.02 -10.64
C ALA A 657 -24.60 15.55 -10.23
N TRP A 658 -25.76 15.21 -9.71
CA TRP A 658 -26.07 13.89 -9.17
C TRP A 658 -27.33 13.30 -9.79
N LEU A 659 -27.30 12.00 -10.10
CA LEU A 659 -28.45 11.22 -10.50
C LEU A 659 -28.60 10.05 -9.51
N ASP A 660 -29.70 10.03 -8.78
CA ASP A 660 -30.00 8.93 -7.87
C ASP A 660 -30.56 7.74 -8.66
N PHE A 661 -29.88 6.60 -8.62
CA PHE A 661 -30.37 5.38 -9.28
C PHE A 661 -31.65 4.83 -8.66
N GLN A 662 -31.97 5.18 -7.40
CA GLN A 662 -33.24 4.79 -6.79
C GLN A 662 -34.45 5.51 -7.39
N SER A 663 -34.24 6.69 -8.00
CA SER A 663 -35.29 7.40 -8.71
C SER A 663 -35.63 6.75 -10.06
N LEU A 664 -34.85 5.75 -10.48
CA LEU A 664 -35.03 5.03 -11.74
C LEU A 664 -35.55 3.63 -11.43
N ASP A 665 -36.50 3.17 -12.21
CA ASP A 665 -37.02 1.78 -12.11
C ASP A 665 -36.03 0.82 -12.78
N LEU A 666 -34.91 0.53 -12.07
CA LEU A 666 -33.87 -0.36 -12.52
C LEU A 666 -33.92 -1.69 -11.76
N ASP A 667 -33.77 -2.78 -12.47
CA ASP A 667 -33.64 -4.09 -11.83
C ASP A 667 -32.43 -4.13 -10.91
N ALA A 668 -32.63 -4.54 -9.66
CA ALA A 668 -31.55 -4.64 -8.66
C ALA A 668 -30.44 -5.62 -9.08
N ASP A 669 -30.76 -6.63 -9.88
CA ASP A 669 -29.83 -7.63 -10.40
C ASP A 669 -29.32 -7.30 -11.82
N GLY A 670 -29.78 -6.18 -12.40
CA GLY A 670 -29.41 -5.76 -13.74
C GLY A 670 -27.99 -5.19 -13.83
N LEU A 671 -27.37 -5.33 -14.98
CA LEU A 671 -26.12 -4.67 -15.31
C LEU A 671 -26.37 -3.54 -16.30
N TYR A 672 -25.85 -2.37 -15.96
CA TYR A 672 -26.10 -1.15 -16.72
C TYR A 672 -24.79 -0.45 -17.06
N ILE A 673 -24.76 0.22 -18.18
CA ILE A 673 -23.70 1.15 -18.57
C ILE A 673 -24.28 2.55 -18.58
N PRO A 674 -23.90 3.42 -17.63
CA PRO A 674 -24.20 4.84 -17.72
C PRO A 674 -23.38 5.48 -18.84
N ARG A 675 -23.99 6.35 -19.61
CA ARG A 675 -23.35 7.20 -20.59
C ARG A 675 -23.77 8.63 -20.33
N ILE A 676 -22.82 9.55 -20.38
CA ILE A 676 -23.08 10.98 -20.17
C ILE A 676 -22.74 11.75 -21.44
N ARG A 677 -23.58 12.73 -21.78
CA ARG A 677 -23.33 13.64 -22.89
C ARG A 677 -22.92 15.00 -22.36
N VAL A 678 -21.63 15.31 -22.53
CA VAL A 678 -20.97 16.45 -21.87
C VAL A 678 -20.15 17.24 -22.90
N ARG A 679 -20.07 18.55 -22.70
CA ARG A 679 -19.05 19.43 -23.30
C ARG A 679 -18.36 20.25 -22.22
N ALA A 680 -17.18 20.77 -22.51
CA ALA A 680 -16.43 21.63 -21.60
C ALA A 680 -15.83 22.84 -22.34
N SER A 681 -15.50 23.90 -21.60
CA SER A 681 -14.71 25.00 -22.15
C SER A 681 -13.32 24.52 -22.56
N PRO A 682 -12.67 25.20 -23.52
CA PRO A 682 -11.27 24.93 -23.85
C PRO A 682 -10.39 24.96 -22.60
N CYS A 683 -9.50 23.98 -22.49
CA CYS A 683 -8.60 23.85 -21.34
C CYS A 683 -7.20 23.42 -21.79
N GLY A 684 -6.21 23.65 -20.93
CA GLY A 684 -4.81 23.29 -21.19
C GLY A 684 -4.59 21.79 -21.28
N ARG A 685 -3.48 21.40 -21.87
CA ARG A 685 -3.11 19.97 -22.11
C ARG A 685 -3.06 19.09 -20.86
N ASP A 686 -2.83 19.69 -19.70
CA ASP A 686 -2.69 18.97 -18.42
C ASP A 686 -3.93 19.14 -17.52
N VAL A 687 -5.04 19.64 -18.06
CA VAL A 687 -6.29 19.89 -17.34
C VAL A 687 -7.28 18.77 -17.60
N LEU A 688 -7.85 18.21 -16.55
CA LEU A 688 -8.95 17.27 -16.61
C LEU A 688 -10.27 18.07 -16.53
N PRO A 689 -11.06 18.20 -17.62
CA PRO A 689 -12.20 19.13 -17.62
C PRO A 689 -13.33 18.68 -16.68
N PHE A 690 -13.59 17.39 -16.56
CA PHE A 690 -14.59 16.86 -15.65
C PHE A 690 -14.22 15.46 -15.17
N ARG A 691 -14.89 15.02 -14.10
CA ARG A 691 -14.88 13.64 -13.60
C ARG A 691 -16.31 13.15 -13.44
N ALA A 692 -16.52 11.87 -13.59
CA ALA A 692 -17.80 11.25 -13.33
C ALA A 692 -17.61 9.88 -12.70
N GLY A 693 -18.63 9.38 -12.01
CA GLY A 693 -18.55 8.05 -11.42
C GLY A 693 -19.82 7.70 -10.66
N VAL A 694 -19.80 6.56 -10.01
CA VAL A 694 -20.87 6.11 -9.11
C VAL A 694 -20.38 6.19 -7.68
N TYR A 695 -21.14 6.88 -6.83
CA TYR A 695 -20.91 7.03 -5.41
C TYR A 695 -22.04 6.40 -4.63
N ASN A 696 -21.72 5.55 -3.67
CA ASN A 696 -22.71 5.01 -2.76
C ASN A 696 -22.87 5.90 -1.54
N ARG A 697 -24.04 6.52 -1.38
CA ARG A 697 -24.34 7.46 -0.28
C ARG A 697 -24.44 6.75 1.08
N ILE A 698 -24.86 5.49 1.11
CA ILE A 698 -25.01 4.72 2.35
C ILE A 698 -23.62 4.36 2.88
N PHE A 699 -22.75 3.87 2.00
CA PHE A 699 -21.40 3.47 2.36
C PHE A 699 -20.37 4.58 2.21
N ARG A 700 -20.78 5.76 1.75
CA ARG A 700 -19.95 6.97 1.60
C ARG A 700 -18.67 6.73 0.80
N ARG A 701 -18.76 5.98 -0.28
CA ARG A 701 -17.60 5.62 -1.12
C ARG A 701 -17.88 5.78 -2.60
N VAL A 702 -16.81 6.04 -3.36
CA VAL A 702 -16.83 5.96 -4.81
C VAL A 702 -16.86 4.47 -5.20
N VAL A 703 -17.91 4.07 -5.90
CA VAL A 703 -18.06 2.69 -6.43
C VAL A 703 -17.29 2.56 -7.73
N ASN A 704 -17.30 3.62 -8.53
CA ASN A 704 -16.60 3.70 -9.81
C ASN A 704 -16.33 5.16 -10.14
N SER A 705 -15.17 5.47 -10.74
CA SER A 705 -14.84 6.81 -11.21
C SER A 705 -14.29 6.77 -12.64
N PHE A 706 -14.56 7.82 -13.38
CA PHE A 706 -14.20 7.95 -14.77
C PHE A 706 -13.77 9.40 -15.07
N GLY A 707 -12.81 9.58 -15.93
CA GLY A 707 -12.44 10.86 -16.53
C GLY A 707 -12.40 10.73 -18.05
N PRO A 708 -12.53 11.81 -18.80
CA PRO A 708 -12.41 11.78 -20.24
C PRO A 708 -11.03 11.33 -20.69
N ASP A 709 -10.95 10.79 -21.89
CA ASP A 709 -9.70 10.40 -22.51
C ASP A 709 -8.76 11.61 -22.70
N ALA A 710 -7.45 11.41 -22.46
CA ALA A 710 -6.46 12.48 -22.54
C ALA A 710 -6.37 13.14 -23.95
N ILE A 711 -6.73 12.43 -25.01
CA ILE A 711 -6.78 12.98 -26.37
C ILE A 711 -7.95 13.99 -26.49
N ASP A 712 -9.11 13.67 -25.91
CA ASP A 712 -10.27 14.56 -25.92
C ASP A 712 -10.05 15.81 -25.05
N ILE A 713 -9.25 15.69 -23.97
CA ILE A 713 -8.84 16.78 -23.11
C ILE A 713 -7.99 17.82 -23.84
N GLN A 714 -7.08 17.36 -24.71
CA GLN A 714 -6.12 18.25 -25.39
C GLN A 714 -6.76 19.13 -26.48
N MET A 715 -7.94 18.77 -26.94
CA MET A 715 -8.62 19.46 -28.07
C MET A 715 -9.68 20.46 -27.62
N GLY A 716 -9.96 20.59 -26.31
CA GLY A 716 -11.09 21.35 -25.81
C GLY A 716 -12.42 20.73 -26.30
N VAL A 717 -13.23 20.18 -25.43
CA VAL A 717 -14.48 19.53 -25.82
C VAL A 717 -15.56 20.61 -26.00
N GLU A 718 -15.40 21.48 -26.97
CA GLU A 718 -16.37 22.55 -27.27
C GLU A 718 -17.72 22.05 -27.74
N LYS A 719 -17.77 20.78 -28.24
CA LYS A 719 -19.00 20.13 -28.70
C LYS A 719 -19.38 18.99 -27.79
N TYR A 720 -20.68 18.79 -27.58
CA TYR A 720 -21.17 17.65 -26.82
C TYR A 720 -20.73 16.31 -27.39
N ARG A 721 -20.13 15.49 -26.51
CA ARG A 721 -19.73 14.11 -26.80
C ARG A 721 -20.30 13.15 -25.77
N TRP A 722 -20.48 11.90 -26.19
CA TRP A 722 -20.87 10.83 -25.29
C TRP A 722 -19.64 10.20 -24.65
N TYR A 723 -19.67 10.11 -23.33
CA TYR A 723 -18.68 9.36 -22.56
C TYR A 723 -19.36 8.19 -21.90
N THR A 724 -18.77 6.99 -22.06
CA THR A 724 -19.29 5.75 -21.50
C THR A 724 -18.58 5.49 -20.19
N LEU A 725 -19.35 5.37 -19.09
CA LEU A 725 -18.84 4.99 -17.80
C LEU A 725 -18.76 3.45 -17.70
N GLY A 726 -18.07 2.95 -16.70
CA GLY A 726 -17.97 1.50 -16.48
C GLY A 726 -19.33 0.84 -16.20
N VAL A 727 -19.35 -0.49 -16.24
CA VAL A 727 -20.54 -1.27 -15.90
C VAL A 727 -20.87 -1.08 -14.43
N VAL A 728 -22.13 -0.81 -14.14
CA VAL A 728 -22.67 -0.67 -12.80
C VAL A 728 -23.81 -1.65 -12.57
N SER A 729 -23.91 -2.17 -11.35
CA SER A 729 -25.10 -2.87 -10.85
C SER A 729 -25.67 -1.96 -9.76
N PRO A 730 -26.73 -1.20 -10.05
CA PRO A 730 -27.25 -0.21 -9.12
C PRO A 730 -27.67 -0.85 -7.81
N ARG A 731 -27.26 -0.25 -6.70
CA ARG A 731 -27.60 -0.67 -5.35
C ARG A 731 -28.32 0.44 -4.62
N MET A 732 -28.95 0.07 -3.50
CA MET A 732 -29.53 1.06 -2.61
C MET A 732 -28.46 2.08 -2.20
N GLY A 733 -28.72 3.35 -2.46
CA GLY A 733 -27.81 4.47 -2.20
C GLY A 733 -26.79 4.78 -3.28
N ASP A 734 -26.74 4.04 -4.38
CA ASP A 734 -25.88 4.38 -5.51
C ASP A 734 -26.40 5.60 -6.25
N THR A 735 -25.48 6.49 -6.56
CA THR A 735 -25.76 7.77 -7.23
C THR A 735 -24.67 7.99 -8.27
N LEU A 736 -25.06 8.25 -9.51
CA LEU A 736 -24.15 8.76 -10.53
C LEU A 736 -23.81 10.21 -10.20
N TRP A 737 -22.52 10.54 -10.19
CA TRP A 737 -22.06 11.92 -10.03
C TRP A 737 -21.23 12.36 -11.24
N ILE A 738 -21.35 13.65 -11.58
CA ILE A 738 -20.57 14.31 -12.61
C ILE A 738 -20.07 15.62 -12.00
N GLY A 739 -18.77 15.81 -11.89
CA GLY A 739 -18.17 16.95 -11.23
C GLY A 739 -17.11 17.63 -12.08
N LEU A 740 -16.73 18.83 -11.67
CA LEU A 740 -15.59 19.52 -12.27
C LEU A 740 -14.32 18.69 -12.12
N GLY A 741 -13.47 18.76 -13.11
CA GLY A 741 -12.15 18.15 -13.10
C GLY A 741 -11.12 18.98 -12.32
N ASP A 742 -9.85 18.71 -12.58
CA ASP A 742 -8.72 19.40 -11.96
C ASP A 742 -8.14 20.42 -12.94
N ALA A 743 -8.03 21.67 -12.52
CA ALA A 743 -7.43 22.74 -13.32
C ALA A 743 -5.92 22.60 -13.54
N GLY A 744 -5.26 21.62 -12.90
CA GLY A 744 -3.81 21.43 -13.01
C GLY A 744 -2.96 22.44 -12.25
N ASP A 745 -3.47 23.67 -12.09
CA ASP A 745 -2.93 24.74 -11.24
C ASP A 745 -3.96 25.06 -10.15
N PRO A 746 -3.60 25.01 -8.87
CA PRO A 746 -4.51 25.31 -7.76
C PRO A 746 -5.04 26.76 -7.77
N ASN A 747 -4.44 27.65 -8.54
CA ASN A 747 -4.87 29.04 -8.71
C ASN A 747 -5.68 29.27 -10.01
N ALA A 748 -5.78 28.27 -10.88
CA ALA A 748 -6.57 28.33 -12.09
C ALA A 748 -7.99 27.82 -11.83
N ALA A 749 -8.98 28.47 -12.45
CA ALA A 749 -10.33 27.93 -12.47
C ALA A 749 -10.38 26.65 -13.33
N ALA A 750 -11.10 25.64 -12.87
CA ALA A 750 -11.46 24.51 -13.72
C ALA A 750 -12.25 25.00 -14.95
N PRO A 751 -12.28 24.28 -16.06
CA PRO A 751 -13.14 24.64 -17.20
C PRO A 751 -14.63 24.52 -16.83
N ASP A 752 -15.46 25.33 -17.44
CA ASP A 752 -16.91 25.17 -17.35
C ASP A 752 -17.32 23.84 -18.01
N VAL A 753 -18.29 23.16 -17.42
CA VAL A 753 -18.79 21.88 -17.93
C VAL A 753 -20.30 21.93 -18.11
N TRP A 754 -20.79 21.58 -19.28
CA TRP A 754 -22.21 21.46 -19.60
C TRP A 754 -22.62 20.02 -19.76
N ILE A 755 -23.68 19.63 -19.08
CA ILE A 755 -24.25 18.27 -19.14
C ILE A 755 -25.59 18.38 -19.85
N ASP A 756 -25.74 17.70 -20.99
CA ASP A 756 -26.97 17.68 -21.76
C ASP A 756 -27.92 16.56 -21.30
N ARG A 757 -27.38 15.34 -21.19
CA ARG A 757 -28.19 14.19 -20.79
C ARG A 757 -27.37 13.01 -20.31
N VAL A 758 -28.09 12.06 -19.70
CA VAL A 758 -27.56 10.77 -19.26
C VAL A 758 -28.33 9.65 -19.94
N GLU A 759 -27.66 8.61 -20.38
CA GLU A 759 -28.26 7.36 -20.80
C GLU A 759 -27.87 6.25 -19.85
N ILE A 760 -28.83 5.42 -19.44
CA ILE A 760 -28.60 4.18 -18.70
C ILE A 760 -28.98 3.03 -19.63
N VAL A 761 -27.98 2.28 -20.07
CA VAL A 761 -28.15 1.17 -21.02
C VAL A 761 -28.03 -0.13 -20.26
N ARG A 762 -29.11 -0.92 -20.20
CA ARG A 762 -29.06 -2.29 -19.68
C ARG A 762 -28.26 -3.18 -20.63
N ILE A 763 -27.33 -3.93 -20.11
CA ILE A 763 -26.47 -4.84 -20.85
C ILE A 763 -26.71 -6.30 -20.46
N GLN A 764 -27.32 -6.52 -19.32
CA GLN A 764 -27.72 -7.84 -18.81
C GLN A 764 -28.88 -7.71 -17.83
#